data_2977356009c06a940af38bf65af515ab
#
_entry.id   2977356009c06a940af38bf65af515ab
#
_cell.length_a   1.000
_cell.length_b   1.000
_cell.length_c   1.000
_cell.angle_alpha   90.00
_cell.angle_beta   90.00
_cell.angle_gamma   90.00
#
_symmetry.space_group_name_H-M   'P 1'
#
loop_
_entity.id
_entity.type
_entity.pdbx_description
1 polymer ?
#
loop_
_entity_poly.entity_id
_entity_poly.type
_entity_poly.pdbx_seq_one_letter_code
_entity_poly.pdbx_strand_id
1 'polypeptide(L)'
;MRNKILGIALCTTAVLSLNSCGDYLETSSPSTVTAQLATSSVDGCQTTMDGAYESFHVALRDQIFANGLFYTLDAAGSDIERHGGEQNTGRLKAETFYNGGNSEIVSTFTVLQDLGTADDKTAFALLYGIIPTMNILTDGISEEMIEDEKYGESFAEIYGQALCMKATCYRELIKYYGDVMAVFTLNDIPTAFTSRLDIYDKLIADLNVAKELCPELTPLNKTKFTKQYAYALLGRIALEAASYQTYRLDVTDASRLEKHPEYSDINNATYARPTNYKSYYDIAYDALKYVAENPGGAKFDANDYTTFFTQLHGEDGCIADESIFEDENVQGSSTTGNCERPYAIGRPATSSNKFGVCKSYGQARINPAFYYGVFDPKDKRRDISCVVTGSYLKAGTAGIRDDLKEAGYDGKGCCYEVILGFNMKTSGDGAGIACGKFDENRQVKPYTVKQRMSGINSPYLRLSEVYLGLAEAALMKSSPDQSTADTYYNLTHKRAGLGTKSGVTLEDVVDERGFEFAGEGDRRWTLIRTGFIGKKVKAIKELTKKMIDGLKANGYYTFENGNTIGNYIYYKGVDPTAMGMSSRVTAPTPESMLVGGYEPKTDLEATQFPGWRGQHDWNEYKTYQNGKFPNSNIAIKGLFTNITDTPAGYYKKDWGKAIVKQEETNGFYYEDLFKGWDCQSAPIYLVPISQNGLIGGFTNGYGFTSFN
;
A
#
# COMPACT_ATOMS: atom_id res chain seq x y z
N MET A 1 -3.72 14.69 28.95
CA MET A 1 -3.34 14.50 27.56
C MET A 1 -4.19 15.34 26.58
N ARG A 2 -5.43 15.62 26.87
CA ARG A 2 -6.33 16.43 26.01
C ARG A 2 -5.90 17.91 25.82
N ASN A 3 -5.07 18.45 26.73
CA ASN A 3 -4.65 19.86 26.72
C ASN A 3 -3.31 20.12 26.02
N LYS A 4 -2.58 19.09 25.55
CA LYS A 4 -1.32 19.29 24.83
C LYS A 4 -1.51 19.42 23.30
N ILE A 5 -2.60 18.86 22.78
CA ILE A 5 -2.92 18.95 21.34
C ILE A 5 -3.52 20.32 20.98
N LEU A 6 -4.19 20.96 21.93
CA LEU A 6 -4.73 22.32 21.71
C LEU A 6 -3.64 23.40 21.58
N GLY A 7 -2.44 23.15 22.10
CA GLY A 7 -1.33 24.09 22.03
C GLY A 7 -0.72 24.25 20.64
N ILE A 8 -0.72 23.17 19.85
CA ILE A 8 -0.10 23.19 18.50
C ILE A 8 -1.07 23.77 17.46
N ALA A 9 -2.36 23.52 17.58
CA ALA A 9 -3.38 24.10 16.70
C ALA A 9 -3.54 25.62 16.91
N LEU A 10 -3.26 26.15 18.12
CA LEU A 10 -3.32 27.60 18.38
C LEU A 10 -2.11 28.35 17.83
N CYS A 11 -0.97 27.70 17.62
CA CYS A 11 0.21 28.36 17.03
C CYS A 11 0.02 28.69 15.53
N THR A 12 -0.69 27.86 14.78
CA THR A 12 -0.94 28.12 13.35
C THR A 12 -1.97 29.21 13.10
N THR A 13 -2.92 29.42 14.01
CA THR A 13 -3.90 30.53 13.90
C THR A 13 -3.37 31.86 14.41
N ALA A 14 -2.36 31.90 15.28
CA ALA A 14 -1.80 33.13 15.80
C ALA A 14 -0.82 33.84 14.84
N VAL A 15 -0.21 33.11 13.90
CA VAL A 15 0.71 33.71 12.91
C VAL A 15 -0.03 34.44 11.79
N LEU A 16 -1.29 34.10 11.52
CA LEU A 16 -2.11 34.74 10.48
C LEU A 16 -2.80 36.07 10.91
N SER A 17 -2.69 36.49 12.17
CA SER A 17 -3.34 37.68 12.68
C SER A 17 -2.41 38.84 13.10
N LEU A 18 -1.11 38.79 12.81
CA LEU A 18 -0.13 39.76 13.32
C LEU A 18 0.32 40.82 12.32
N ASN A 19 -0.45 41.14 11.30
CA ASN A 19 -0.19 42.33 10.48
C ASN A 19 -1.20 43.44 10.74
N SER A 20 -1.36 43.85 12.01
CA SER A 20 -2.00 45.12 12.33
C SER A 20 -1.47 45.68 13.64
N CYS A 21 -0.89 46.86 13.57
CA CYS A 21 -0.41 47.75 14.62
C CYS A 21 0.99 47.48 15.16
N GLY A 22 1.88 48.38 14.78
CA GLY A 22 3.21 48.49 15.31
C GLY A 22 3.29 48.79 16.80
N ASP A 23 4.37 48.32 17.37
CA ASP A 23 5.16 48.91 18.47
C ASP A 23 4.50 49.10 19.84
N TYR A 24 3.69 48.20 20.35
CA TYR A 24 3.46 48.12 21.80
C TYR A 24 3.09 46.70 22.24
N LEU A 25 3.92 46.13 23.11
CA LEU A 25 3.78 44.83 23.76
C LEU A 25 4.37 43.62 23.01
N GLU A 26 5.68 43.55 22.86
CA GLU A 26 6.38 42.26 22.84
C GLU A 26 6.34 41.63 24.24
N THR A 27 5.21 41.06 24.61
CA THR A 27 5.18 40.08 25.70
C THR A 27 5.11 38.71 25.05
N SER A 28 6.27 38.11 24.84
CA SER A 28 6.35 36.66 24.52
C SER A 28 5.70 35.90 25.67
N SER A 29 4.58 35.22 25.39
CA SER A 29 4.00 34.29 26.37
C SER A 29 5.06 33.21 26.69
N PRO A 30 5.41 32.98 27.97
CA PRO A 30 6.39 31.98 28.37
C PRO A 30 5.99 30.55 27.93
N SER A 31 4.78 30.36 27.44
CA SER A 31 4.25 29.07 26.96
C SER A 31 4.29 28.91 25.43
N THR A 32 4.73 29.92 24.68
CA THR A 32 4.81 29.85 23.21
C THR A 32 6.25 29.57 22.82
N VAL A 33 6.54 28.36 22.33
CA VAL A 33 7.84 28.08 21.73
C VAL A 33 7.89 28.84 20.41
N THR A 34 8.72 29.88 20.34
CA THR A 34 8.97 30.59 19.09
C THR A 34 9.83 29.73 18.18
N ALA A 35 9.74 29.90 16.85
CA ALA A 35 10.61 29.22 15.89
C ALA A 35 12.09 29.38 16.28
N GLN A 36 12.48 30.57 16.71
CA GLN A 36 13.82 30.88 17.15
C GLN A 36 14.25 30.09 18.40
N LEU A 37 13.33 29.85 19.35
CA LEU A 37 13.62 29.03 20.53
C LEU A 37 13.73 27.53 20.14
N ALA A 38 12.88 27.06 19.25
CA ALA A 38 12.91 25.68 18.76
C ALA A 38 14.24 25.31 18.09
N THR A 39 14.88 26.27 17.43
CA THR A 39 16.15 26.04 16.70
C THR A 39 17.39 26.57 17.42
N SER A 40 17.26 27.07 18.65
CA SER A 40 18.39 27.64 19.42
C SER A 40 19.40 26.61 19.93
N SER A 41 19.08 25.33 19.86
CA SER A 41 19.95 24.23 20.31
C SER A 41 19.64 22.93 19.59
N VAL A 42 20.57 21.99 19.57
CA VAL A 42 20.36 20.62 19.05
C VAL A 42 19.16 19.95 19.71
N ASP A 43 19.05 20.03 21.04
CA ASP A 43 17.91 19.42 21.76
C ASP A 43 16.57 20.03 21.36
N GLY A 44 16.50 21.35 21.09
CA GLY A 44 15.31 22.01 20.60
C GLY A 44 14.93 21.54 19.19
N CYS A 45 15.91 21.49 18.30
CA CYS A 45 15.73 20.96 16.96
C CYS A 45 15.29 19.50 16.96
N GLN A 46 15.94 18.66 17.77
CA GLN A 46 15.60 17.24 17.89
C GLN A 46 14.20 17.02 18.45
N THR A 47 13.82 17.75 19.49
CA THR A 47 12.45 17.70 20.04
C THR A 47 11.40 18.08 19.01
N THR A 48 11.69 19.09 18.19
CA THR A 48 10.82 19.52 17.09
C THR A 48 10.70 18.45 16.00
N MET A 49 11.82 17.82 15.63
CA MET A 49 11.85 16.75 14.66
C MET A 49 11.13 15.47 15.15
N ASP A 50 11.32 15.09 16.42
CA ASP A 50 10.63 13.94 17.02
C ASP A 50 9.10 14.17 17.07
N GLY A 51 8.66 15.40 17.38
CA GLY A 51 7.25 15.76 17.29
C GLY A 51 6.68 15.68 15.87
N ALA A 52 7.49 15.97 14.86
CA ALA A 52 7.11 15.80 13.47
C ALA A 52 7.03 14.33 13.05
N TYR A 53 7.95 13.47 13.50
CA TYR A 53 7.85 12.01 13.30
C TYR A 53 6.57 11.43 13.92
N GLU A 54 6.22 11.83 15.15
CA GLU A 54 4.95 11.42 15.77
C GLU A 54 3.73 11.86 14.93
N SER A 55 3.73 13.09 14.45
CA SER A 55 2.66 13.60 13.58
C SER A 55 2.60 12.86 12.25
N PHE A 56 3.74 12.53 11.67
CA PHE A 56 3.85 11.77 10.44
C PHE A 56 3.39 10.32 10.62
N HIS A 57 3.78 9.68 11.73
CA HIS A 57 3.26 8.36 12.10
C HIS A 57 1.72 8.36 12.18
N VAL A 58 1.12 9.39 12.80
CA VAL A 58 -0.34 9.54 12.83
C VAL A 58 -0.92 9.68 11.42
N ALA A 59 -0.30 10.48 10.53
CA ALA A 59 -0.76 10.62 9.16
C ALA A 59 -0.67 9.31 8.37
N LEU A 60 0.41 8.56 8.51
CA LEU A 60 0.59 7.25 7.88
C LEU A 60 -0.43 6.23 8.40
N ARG A 61 -0.51 6.09 9.72
CA ARG A 61 -1.35 5.11 10.40
C ARG A 61 -2.84 5.36 10.17
N ASP A 62 -3.31 6.59 10.34
CA ASP A 62 -4.74 6.89 10.37
C ASP A 62 -5.32 7.21 8.99
N GLN A 63 -4.50 7.65 8.03
CA GLN A 63 -4.99 8.10 6.74
C GLN A 63 -4.31 7.43 5.53
N ILE A 64 -2.99 7.43 5.45
CA ILE A 64 -2.31 6.94 4.25
C ILE A 64 -2.36 5.42 4.17
N PHE A 65 -2.01 4.70 5.24
CA PHE A 65 -2.05 3.24 5.27
C PHE A 65 -3.35 2.64 5.82
N ALA A 66 -4.27 3.48 6.28
CA ALA A 66 -5.49 3.06 6.94
C ALA A 66 -6.70 2.93 6.02
N ASN A 67 -7.85 2.96 6.65
CA ASN A 67 -9.18 3.07 6.04
C ASN A 67 -9.37 4.32 5.15
N GLY A 68 -8.42 5.27 5.15
CA GLY A 68 -8.43 6.46 4.35
C GLY A 68 -8.05 6.19 2.90
N LEU A 69 -6.88 6.65 2.49
CA LEU A 69 -6.47 6.63 1.09
C LEU A 69 -5.94 5.28 0.63
N PHE A 70 -5.22 4.56 1.49
CA PHE A 70 -4.53 3.35 1.06
C PHE A 70 -5.50 2.30 0.50
N TYR A 71 -6.47 1.85 1.29
CA TYR A 71 -7.30 0.76 0.81
C TYR A 71 -8.43 1.19 -0.12
N THR A 72 -8.75 2.48 -0.16
CA THR A 72 -9.74 3.01 -1.12
C THR A 72 -9.14 3.35 -2.47
N LEU A 73 -7.87 3.74 -2.51
CA LEU A 73 -7.19 4.21 -3.71
C LEU A 73 -5.95 3.38 -4.07
N ASP A 74 -5.05 3.13 -3.12
CA ASP A 74 -3.78 2.47 -3.42
C ASP A 74 -3.97 0.98 -3.65
N ALA A 75 -4.66 0.30 -2.73
CA ALA A 75 -4.94 -1.13 -2.80
C ALA A 75 -6.24 -1.46 -3.56
N ALA A 76 -6.63 -0.61 -4.50
CA ALA A 76 -7.81 -0.78 -5.33
C ALA A 76 -7.67 -0.01 -6.64
N GLY A 77 -8.57 -0.24 -7.59
CA GLY A 77 -8.61 0.54 -8.83
C GLY A 77 -7.46 0.28 -9.79
N SER A 78 -7.06 -1.00 -9.90
CA SER A 78 -6.08 -1.48 -10.86
C SER A 78 -6.61 -2.70 -11.63
N ASP A 79 -5.78 -3.27 -12.48
CA ASP A 79 -6.04 -4.56 -13.13
C ASP A 79 -5.86 -5.76 -12.15
N ILE A 80 -5.26 -5.53 -10.99
CA ILE A 80 -4.97 -6.54 -9.97
C ILE A 80 -5.97 -6.48 -8.83
N GLU A 81 -6.09 -5.30 -8.18
CA GLU A 81 -6.83 -5.12 -6.96
C GLU A 81 -8.11 -4.33 -7.15
N ARG A 82 -9.13 -4.73 -6.41
CA ARG A 82 -10.39 -4.03 -6.27
C ARG A 82 -10.79 -3.90 -4.82
N HIS A 83 -11.47 -2.82 -4.51
CA HIS A 83 -12.13 -2.67 -3.21
C HIS A 83 -13.40 -3.51 -3.16
N GLY A 84 -13.56 -4.30 -2.12
CA GLY A 84 -14.73 -5.13 -1.88
C GLY A 84 -15.28 -5.02 -0.46
N GLY A 85 -16.55 -5.29 -0.28
CA GLY A 85 -17.22 -5.33 1.01
C GLY A 85 -18.49 -4.49 1.09
N GLU A 86 -19.19 -4.56 2.23
CA GLU A 86 -20.45 -3.87 2.49
C GLU A 86 -20.37 -2.35 2.33
N GLN A 87 -19.19 -1.84 2.41
CA GLN A 87 -18.91 -0.42 2.36
C GLN A 87 -18.92 0.15 0.96
N ASN A 88 -19.25 -0.67 -0.04
CA ASN A 88 -19.48 -0.23 -1.41
C ASN A 88 -20.71 0.68 -1.59
N THR A 89 -21.58 0.75 -0.62
CA THR A 89 -22.79 1.59 -0.66
C THR A 89 -22.50 3.00 -0.16
N GLY A 90 -21.47 3.63 -0.59
CA GLY A 90 -21.15 5.01 -0.23
C GLY A 90 -19.66 5.30 -0.13
N ARG A 91 -18.79 4.33 -0.37
CA ARG A 91 -17.35 4.58 -0.43
C ARG A 91 -16.86 4.60 -1.85
N LEU A 92 -15.84 5.39 -2.03
CA LEU A 92 -15.14 5.58 -3.26
C LEU A 92 -14.73 4.26 -3.88
N LYS A 93 -15.17 4.02 -5.08
CA LYS A 93 -14.52 3.05 -5.95
C LYS A 93 -13.48 3.83 -6.75
N ALA A 94 -12.20 3.47 -6.61
CA ALA A 94 -11.13 4.14 -7.35
C ALA A 94 -11.42 4.21 -8.85
N GLU A 95 -12.13 3.23 -9.38
CA GLU A 95 -12.56 3.15 -10.78
C GLU A 95 -13.54 4.26 -11.19
N THR A 96 -14.29 4.85 -10.27
CA THR A 96 -15.25 5.91 -10.60
C THR A 96 -14.60 7.26 -10.89
N PHE A 97 -13.36 7.45 -10.48
CA PHE A 97 -12.61 8.68 -10.80
C PHE A 97 -12.35 8.86 -12.29
N TYR A 98 -12.35 7.77 -13.05
CA TYR A 98 -12.10 7.82 -14.50
C TYR A 98 -13.31 8.28 -15.29
N ASN A 99 -14.44 8.46 -14.65
CA ASN A 99 -15.72 8.75 -15.31
C ASN A 99 -16.04 10.24 -15.54
N GLY A 100 -15.10 11.12 -15.37
CA GLY A 100 -15.12 12.54 -15.71
C GLY A 100 -16.51 13.19 -15.82
N GLY A 101 -17.19 13.45 -14.70
CA GLY A 101 -18.45 14.19 -14.71
C GLY A 101 -19.71 13.38 -14.43
N ASN A 102 -19.62 12.14 -13.97
CA ASN A 102 -20.77 11.36 -13.56
C ASN A 102 -21.26 11.80 -12.17
N SER A 103 -22.58 11.88 -11.97
CA SER A 103 -23.22 12.20 -10.70
C SER A 103 -22.84 11.25 -9.55
N GLU A 104 -22.43 10.01 -9.87
CA GLU A 104 -21.91 9.06 -8.88
C GLU A 104 -20.56 9.50 -8.29
N ILE A 105 -19.76 10.26 -9.03
CA ILE A 105 -18.52 10.86 -8.52
C ILE A 105 -18.84 11.87 -7.42
N VAL A 106 -19.85 12.70 -7.60
CA VAL A 106 -20.23 13.73 -6.62
C VAL A 106 -20.67 13.09 -5.31
N SER A 107 -21.50 12.05 -5.35
CA SER A 107 -21.92 11.32 -4.14
C SER A 107 -20.76 10.59 -3.46
N THR A 108 -19.79 10.14 -4.23
CA THR A 108 -18.59 9.47 -3.76
C THR A 108 -17.60 10.46 -3.13
N PHE A 109 -17.52 11.69 -3.62
CA PHE A 109 -16.73 12.75 -3.01
C PHE A 109 -17.28 13.25 -1.68
N THR A 110 -18.59 13.24 -1.50
CA THR A 110 -19.21 13.50 -0.19
C THR A 110 -18.68 12.51 0.86
N VAL A 111 -18.46 11.26 0.48
CA VAL A 111 -17.91 10.22 1.36
C VAL A 111 -16.40 10.40 1.61
N LEU A 112 -15.62 10.92 0.66
CA LEU A 112 -14.25 11.33 0.94
C LEU A 112 -14.18 12.57 1.84
N GLN A 113 -15.13 13.47 1.70
CA GLN A 113 -15.34 14.54 2.66
C GLN A 113 -15.65 13.95 4.04
N ASP A 114 -16.53 12.95 4.13
CA ASP A 114 -16.87 12.27 5.39
C ASP A 114 -15.71 11.46 5.98
N LEU A 115 -14.78 10.96 5.19
CA LEU A 115 -13.55 10.37 5.68
C LEU A 115 -12.64 11.40 6.36
N GLY A 116 -12.92 12.68 6.18
CA GLY A 116 -12.16 13.78 6.74
C GLY A 116 -12.97 14.84 7.51
N THR A 117 -14.29 14.72 7.56
CA THR A 117 -15.13 15.85 8.03
C THR A 117 -15.20 16.00 9.52
N ALA A 118 -14.94 14.98 10.25
CA ALA A 118 -15.28 15.12 11.65
C ALA A 118 -14.26 15.90 12.45
N ASP A 119 -12.95 15.93 12.09
CA ASP A 119 -11.96 16.35 13.06
C ASP A 119 -10.59 16.72 12.49
N ASP A 120 -10.38 17.60 11.59
CA ASP A 120 -9.02 18.08 11.19
C ASP A 120 -8.02 16.92 10.81
N LYS A 121 -8.51 15.73 10.51
CA LYS A 121 -7.74 14.51 10.37
C LYS A 121 -7.74 13.94 8.96
N THR A 122 -7.93 14.76 7.94
CA THR A 122 -7.73 14.32 6.56
C THR A 122 -6.24 14.12 6.31
N ALA A 123 -5.87 13.24 5.39
CA ALA A 123 -4.48 13.11 4.94
C ALA A 123 -3.93 14.49 4.50
N PHE A 124 -4.76 15.29 3.84
CA PHE A 124 -4.42 16.65 3.43
C PHE A 124 -4.05 17.53 4.64
N ALA A 125 -4.92 17.62 5.64
CA ALA A 125 -4.71 18.46 6.81
C ALA A 125 -3.52 17.99 7.66
N LEU A 126 -3.37 16.68 7.84
CA LEU A 126 -2.25 16.12 8.61
C LEU A 126 -0.90 16.37 7.94
N LEU A 127 -0.80 16.17 6.63
CA LEU A 127 0.44 16.38 5.89
C LEU A 127 0.80 17.87 5.84
N TYR A 128 -0.18 18.75 5.59
CA TYR A 128 0.05 20.21 5.66
C TYR A 128 0.36 20.70 7.05
N GLY A 129 -0.11 20.04 8.10
CA GLY A 129 0.23 20.38 9.49
C GLY A 129 1.69 20.12 9.85
N ILE A 130 2.37 19.19 9.14
CA ILE A 130 3.79 18.88 9.37
C ILE A 130 4.70 19.89 8.65
N ILE A 131 4.33 20.37 7.47
CA ILE A 131 5.17 21.21 6.61
C ILE A 131 5.67 22.47 7.33
N PRO A 132 4.84 23.27 8.03
CA PRO A 132 5.32 24.44 8.78
C PRO A 132 6.35 24.10 9.85
N THR A 133 6.21 22.95 10.52
CA THR A 133 7.19 22.46 11.50
C THR A 133 8.53 22.18 10.84
N MET A 134 8.51 21.62 9.63
CA MET A 134 9.74 21.41 8.86
C MET A 134 10.34 22.72 8.38
N ASN A 135 9.50 23.71 8.01
CA ASN A 135 9.99 25.04 7.66
C ASN A 135 10.63 25.74 8.86
N ILE A 136 10.14 25.55 10.09
CA ILE A 136 10.83 26.04 11.31
C ILE A 136 12.27 25.52 11.37
N LEU A 137 12.47 24.23 11.14
CA LEU A 137 13.80 23.63 11.18
C LEU A 137 14.68 24.08 10.00
N THR A 138 14.14 24.08 8.78
CA THR A 138 14.92 24.42 7.58
C THR A 138 15.23 25.91 7.44
N ASP A 139 14.40 26.78 8.02
CA ASP A 139 14.68 28.23 8.04
C ASP A 139 15.49 28.64 9.26
N GLY A 140 15.43 27.89 10.36
CA GLY A 140 16.08 28.22 11.62
C GLY A 140 17.47 27.64 11.83
N ILE A 141 17.81 26.51 11.17
CA ILE A 141 19.17 25.93 11.21
C ILE A 141 20.01 26.62 10.13
N SER A 142 20.97 27.46 10.57
CA SER A 142 21.84 28.20 9.65
C SER A 142 23.06 27.38 9.19
N GLU A 143 23.73 27.87 8.15
CA GLU A 143 25.01 27.29 7.68
C GLU A 143 26.06 27.30 8.80
N GLU A 144 26.15 28.36 9.58
CA GLU A 144 27.09 28.45 10.71
C GLU A 144 26.82 27.40 11.78
N MET A 145 25.54 27.02 11.99
CA MET A 145 25.21 25.94 12.92
C MET A 145 25.61 24.58 12.39
N ILE A 146 25.51 24.35 11.08
CA ILE A 146 25.96 23.13 10.43
C ILE A 146 27.48 23.03 10.38
N GLU A 147 28.19 24.14 10.32
CA GLU A 147 29.65 24.20 10.32
C GLU A 147 30.28 24.23 11.74
N ASP A 148 29.47 24.22 12.80
CA ASP A 148 29.95 24.22 14.17
C ASP A 148 30.78 22.95 14.50
N GLU A 149 31.99 23.14 15.02
CA GLU A 149 32.93 22.03 15.28
C GLU A 149 32.39 20.99 16.26
N LYS A 150 31.46 21.35 17.14
CA LYS A 150 30.96 20.47 18.19
C LYS A 150 29.60 19.88 17.90
N TYR A 151 28.72 20.65 17.28
CA TYR A 151 27.30 20.29 17.12
C TYR A 151 26.87 20.23 15.65
N GLY A 152 27.75 20.60 14.72
CA GLY A 152 27.41 20.73 13.29
C GLY A 152 26.85 19.45 12.67
N GLU A 153 27.43 18.28 13.02
CA GLU A 153 26.92 17.00 12.53
C GLU A 153 25.48 16.76 12.97
N SER A 154 25.14 17.04 14.23
CA SER A 154 23.77 16.88 14.73
C SER A 154 22.76 17.85 14.07
N PHE A 155 23.17 19.11 13.84
CA PHE A 155 22.35 20.06 13.11
C PHE A 155 22.16 19.65 11.64
N ALA A 156 23.22 19.18 10.99
CA ALA A 156 23.19 18.69 9.62
C ALA A 156 22.22 17.51 9.46
N GLU A 157 22.32 16.52 10.34
CA GLU A 157 21.42 15.35 10.33
C GLU A 157 19.96 15.75 10.51
N ILE A 158 19.65 16.64 11.46
CA ILE A 158 18.28 17.13 11.69
C ILE A 158 17.78 17.91 10.47
N TYR A 159 18.60 18.78 9.90
CA TYR A 159 18.28 19.53 8.70
C TYR A 159 17.98 18.62 7.51
N GLY A 160 18.83 17.62 7.26
CA GLY A 160 18.63 16.62 6.22
C GLY A 160 17.33 15.82 6.41
N GLN A 161 17.04 15.40 7.63
CA GLN A 161 15.80 14.69 7.95
C GLN A 161 14.56 15.59 7.78
N ALA A 162 14.66 16.90 8.12
CA ALA A 162 13.57 17.86 7.91
C ALA A 162 13.26 18.06 6.41
N LEU A 163 14.29 18.14 5.57
CA LEU A 163 14.11 18.18 4.11
C LEU A 163 13.45 16.89 3.58
N CYS A 164 13.87 15.72 4.06
CA CYS A 164 13.25 14.45 3.71
C CYS A 164 11.77 14.40 4.13
N MET A 165 11.43 14.83 5.35
CA MET A 165 10.06 14.87 5.85
C MET A 165 9.19 15.78 5.00
N LYS A 166 9.67 16.99 4.71
CA LYS A 166 8.98 17.96 3.84
C LYS A 166 8.75 17.36 2.44
N ALA A 167 9.77 16.77 1.85
CA ALA A 167 9.67 16.13 0.54
C ALA A 167 8.67 14.96 0.54
N THR A 168 8.66 14.15 1.59
CA THR A 168 7.71 13.04 1.73
C THR A 168 6.28 13.55 1.86
N CYS A 169 6.04 14.57 2.68
CA CYS A 169 4.71 15.18 2.82
C CYS A 169 4.19 15.75 1.49
N TYR A 170 5.01 16.52 0.77
CA TYR A 170 4.62 17.03 -0.54
C TYR A 170 4.42 15.95 -1.57
N ARG A 171 5.28 14.93 -1.60
CA ARG A 171 5.09 13.80 -2.52
C ARG A 171 3.74 13.12 -2.30
N GLU A 172 3.34 12.86 -1.05
CA GLU A 172 2.02 12.29 -0.76
C GLU A 172 0.87 13.24 -1.13
N LEU A 173 1.01 14.54 -0.84
CA LEU A 173 0.02 15.55 -1.24
C LEU A 173 -0.19 15.57 -2.75
N ILE A 174 0.89 15.69 -3.55
CA ILE A 174 0.75 15.79 -5.00
C ILE A 174 0.36 14.47 -5.66
N LYS A 175 0.68 13.32 -5.04
CA LYS A 175 0.22 12.00 -5.49
C LYS A 175 -1.31 11.93 -5.48
N TYR A 176 -1.95 12.35 -4.40
CA TYR A 176 -3.40 12.23 -4.23
C TYR A 176 -4.18 13.42 -4.77
N TYR A 177 -3.66 14.64 -4.59
CA TYR A 177 -4.41 15.88 -4.87
C TYR A 177 -3.94 16.63 -6.11
N GLY A 178 -2.80 16.29 -6.67
CA GLY A 178 -2.23 16.96 -7.84
C GLY A 178 -1.53 18.27 -7.50
N ASP A 179 -1.84 19.33 -8.24
CA ASP A 179 -1.31 20.65 -7.93
C ASP A 179 -1.83 21.13 -6.57
N VAL A 180 -0.96 21.70 -5.75
CA VAL A 180 -1.29 22.14 -4.39
C VAL A 180 -0.67 23.51 -4.11
N MET A 181 -1.11 24.17 -3.05
CA MET A 181 -0.52 25.43 -2.61
C MET A 181 0.79 25.14 -1.87
N ALA A 182 1.94 25.45 -2.47
CA ALA A 182 3.23 25.14 -1.87
C ALA A 182 3.67 26.22 -0.86
N VAL A 183 4.16 25.78 0.29
CA VAL A 183 4.73 26.59 1.38
C VAL A 183 6.10 26.00 1.71
N PHE A 184 7.16 26.55 1.14
CA PHE A 184 8.51 26.01 1.32
C PHE A 184 9.32 26.68 2.42
N THR A 185 8.89 27.87 2.84
CA THR A 185 9.49 28.67 3.93
C THR A 185 8.39 29.19 4.86
N LEU A 186 8.77 29.65 6.06
CA LEU A 186 7.84 30.25 7.02
C LEU A 186 7.18 31.54 6.51
N ASN A 187 7.82 32.19 5.54
CA ASN A 187 7.33 33.48 4.99
C ASN A 187 6.43 33.31 3.76
N ASP A 188 6.28 32.08 3.26
CA ASP A 188 5.44 31.83 2.09
C ASP A 188 3.96 31.99 2.42
N ILE A 189 3.28 32.84 1.67
CA ILE A 189 1.83 33.03 1.72
C ILE A 189 1.28 32.73 0.34
N PRO A 190 0.94 31.45 0.06
CA PRO A 190 0.49 31.07 -1.27
C PRO A 190 -0.88 31.65 -1.57
N THR A 191 -1.04 32.24 -2.75
CA THR A 191 -2.29 32.81 -3.26
C THR A 191 -2.87 32.03 -4.43
N ALA A 192 -2.14 31.02 -4.93
CA ALA A 192 -2.53 30.17 -6.05
C ALA A 192 -1.93 28.77 -5.89
N PHE A 193 -2.43 27.82 -6.67
CA PHE A 193 -1.81 26.50 -6.79
C PHE A 193 -0.44 26.59 -7.45
N THR A 194 0.48 25.80 -6.94
CA THR A 194 1.81 25.59 -7.54
C THR A 194 1.76 24.34 -8.41
N SER A 195 2.30 24.44 -9.61
CA SER A 195 2.41 23.28 -10.51
C SER A 195 3.20 22.15 -9.85
N ARG A 196 2.72 20.93 -10.01
CA ARG A 196 3.46 19.74 -9.58
C ARG A 196 4.87 19.68 -10.13
N LEU A 197 5.10 20.17 -11.35
CA LEU A 197 6.45 20.22 -11.93
C LEU A 197 7.38 21.09 -11.10
N ASP A 198 6.93 22.27 -10.69
CA ASP A 198 7.72 23.20 -9.89
C ASP A 198 7.95 22.64 -8.46
N ILE A 199 6.94 21.92 -7.94
CA ILE A 199 7.10 21.22 -6.66
C ILE A 199 8.15 20.11 -6.79
N TYR A 200 8.08 19.25 -7.82
CA TYR A 200 9.08 18.22 -8.04
C TYR A 200 10.49 18.77 -8.16
N ASP A 201 10.68 19.85 -8.94
CA ASP A 201 11.99 20.51 -9.09
C ASP A 201 12.55 20.97 -7.74
N LYS A 202 11.69 21.57 -6.90
CA LYS A 202 12.09 21.99 -5.54
C LYS A 202 12.42 20.80 -4.64
N LEU A 203 11.61 19.74 -4.65
CA LEU A 203 11.87 18.54 -3.85
C LEU A 203 13.16 17.82 -4.27
N ILE A 204 13.44 17.76 -5.56
CA ILE A 204 14.68 17.22 -6.11
C ILE A 204 15.88 18.04 -5.63
N ALA A 205 15.77 19.37 -5.65
CA ALA A 205 16.82 20.25 -5.13
C ALA A 205 17.06 20.02 -3.64
N ASP A 206 16.00 19.98 -2.83
CA ASP A 206 16.08 19.75 -1.39
C ASP A 206 16.68 18.38 -1.05
N LEU A 207 16.28 17.34 -1.76
CA LEU A 207 16.80 15.98 -1.55
C LEU A 207 18.26 15.82 -1.99
N ASN A 208 18.72 16.62 -2.96
CA ASN A 208 20.15 16.68 -3.30
C ASN A 208 21.01 17.25 -2.16
N VAL A 209 20.43 18.08 -1.29
CA VAL A 209 21.08 18.52 -0.05
C VAL A 209 20.93 17.44 1.02
N ALA A 210 19.72 16.94 1.25
CA ALA A 210 19.41 16.00 2.31
C ALA A 210 20.25 14.71 2.24
N LYS A 211 20.50 14.17 1.05
CA LYS A 211 21.27 12.93 0.85
C LYS A 211 22.72 13.02 1.31
N GLU A 212 23.26 14.23 1.43
CA GLU A 212 24.64 14.43 1.93
C GLU A 212 24.65 14.64 3.44
N LEU A 213 23.54 15.06 4.03
CA LEU A 213 23.44 15.45 5.45
C LEU A 213 22.81 14.38 6.33
N CYS A 214 21.95 13.52 5.78
CA CYS A 214 21.29 12.48 6.57
C CYS A 214 22.25 11.39 7.04
N PRO A 215 22.00 10.78 8.23
CA PRO A 215 22.81 9.67 8.74
C PRO A 215 22.68 8.42 7.86
N GLU A 216 23.70 7.59 7.88
CA GLU A 216 23.65 6.30 7.15
C GLU A 216 22.57 5.37 7.71
N LEU A 217 21.95 4.59 6.82
CA LEU A 217 21.00 3.55 7.21
C LEU A 217 21.70 2.42 7.93
N THR A 218 21.23 2.12 9.13
CA THR A 218 21.64 0.97 9.94
C THR A 218 20.44 0.04 10.19
N PRO A 219 20.63 -1.18 10.67
CA PRO A 219 19.51 -2.03 11.09
C PRO A 219 18.64 -1.44 12.20
N LEU A 220 19.12 -0.42 12.93
CA LEU A 220 18.47 0.13 14.12
C LEU A 220 17.71 1.45 13.88
N ASN A 221 17.85 2.09 12.72
CA ASN A 221 17.27 3.41 12.46
C ASN A 221 16.28 3.44 11.29
N LYS A 222 15.64 2.32 10.97
CA LYS A 222 14.68 2.19 9.85
C LYS A 222 13.37 2.96 10.04
N THR A 223 13.13 3.53 11.20
CA THR A 223 12.02 4.45 11.51
C THR A 223 12.39 5.93 11.34
N LYS A 224 13.63 6.21 10.98
CA LYS A 224 14.14 7.57 10.74
C LYS A 224 14.53 7.74 9.28
N PHE A 225 14.57 8.97 8.82
CA PHE A 225 15.08 9.26 7.49
C PHE A 225 16.60 9.24 7.48
N THR A 226 17.11 8.49 6.55
CA THR A 226 18.52 8.17 6.42
C THR A 226 19.04 8.60 5.05
N LYS A 227 20.33 8.51 4.85
CA LYS A 227 20.97 8.80 3.55
C LYS A 227 20.40 7.92 2.44
N GLN A 228 20.23 6.61 2.71
CA GLN A 228 19.62 5.69 1.75
C GLN A 228 18.15 6.03 1.48
N TYR A 229 17.42 6.49 2.49
CA TYR A 229 16.07 6.97 2.29
C TYR A 229 16.04 8.23 1.42
N ALA A 230 16.92 9.21 1.68
CA ALA A 230 17.01 10.45 0.90
C ALA A 230 17.30 10.17 -0.58
N TYR A 231 18.28 9.29 -0.86
CA TYR A 231 18.59 8.85 -2.23
C TYR A 231 17.43 8.08 -2.87
N ALA A 232 16.81 7.14 -2.15
CA ALA A 232 15.69 6.35 -2.67
C ALA A 232 14.44 7.23 -2.92
N LEU A 233 14.15 8.19 -2.03
CA LEU A 233 13.07 9.16 -2.20
C LEU A 233 13.36 10.11 -3.38
N LEU A 234 14.60 10.56 -3.54
CA LEU A 234 15.02 11.35 -4.70
C LEU A 234 14.76 10.59 -5.99
N GLY A 235 15.15 9.32 -6.05
CA GLY A 235 14.89 8.46 -7.19
C GLY A 235 13.41 8.26 -7.47
N ARG A 236 12.60 8.00 -6.44
CA ARG A 236 11.13 7.86 -6.54
C ARG A 236 10.48 9.14 -7.06
N ILE A 237 10.81 10.29 -6.50
CA ILE A 237 10.28 11.59 -6.91
C ILE A 237 10.70 11.92 -8.34
N ALA A 238 11.94 11.64 -8.72
CA ALA A 238 12.41 11.86 -10.09
C ALA A 238 11.71 10.93 -11.10
N LEU A 239 11.44 9.66 -10.77
CA LEU A 239 10.61 8.77 -11.58
C LEU A 239 9.18 9.31 -11.75
N GLU A 240 8.57 9.83 -10.67
CA GLU A 240 7.23 10.43 -10.72
C GLU A 240 7.24 11.72 -11.53
N ALA A 241 8.25 12.56 -11.39
CA ALA A 241 8.41 13.78 -12.19
C ALA A 241 8.58 13.50 -13.70
N ALA A 242 9.31 12.42 -14.06
CA ALA A 242 9.49 11.98 -15.44
C ALA A 242 8.23 11.42 -16.10
N SER A 243 7.22 11.10 -15.31
CA SER A 243 6.12 10.20 -15.68
C SER A 243 4.89 10.95 -16.21
N TYR A 244 4.01 10.20 -16.87
CA TYR A 244 2.71 10.71 -17.26
C TYR A 244 1.81 10.98 -16.06
N GLN A 245 1.17 12.12 -16.06
CA GLN A 245 0.22 12.55 -15.03
C GLN A 245 -0.87 13.41 -15.67
N THR A 246 -2.01 13.57 -14.98
CA THR A 246 -3.06 14.49 -15.42
C THR A 246 -2.73 15.88 -14.88
N TYR A 247 -2.44 16.81 -15.78
CA TYR A 247 -2.10 18.21 -15.46
C TYR A 247 -3.25 19.14 -15.76
N ARG A 248 -3.40 20.19 -14.97
CA ARG A 248 -4.27 21.33 -15.23
C ARG A 248 -3.56 22.33 -16.13
N LEU A 249 -4.21 22.72 -17.23
CA LEU A 249 -3.66 23.67 -18.19
C LEU A 249 -3.76 25.14 -17.74
N ASP A 250 -4.50 25.43 -16.68
CA ASP A 250 -4.56 26.75 -16.05
C ASP A 250 -3.50 26.93 -14.93
N VAL A 251 -2.80 25.87 -14.54
CA VAL A 251 -1.73 25.89 -13.53
C VAL A 251 -0.37 25.55 -14.16
N THR A 252 -0.33 24.60 -15.07
CA THR A 252 0.91 24.13 -15.71
C THR A 252 0.96 24.59 -17.16
N ASP A 253 2.05 25.27 -17.55
CA ASP A 253 2.28 25.70 -18.92
C ASP A 253 2.34 24.48 -19.87
N ALA A 254 1.42 24.47 -20.82
CA ALA A 254 1.31 23.40 -21.82
C ALA A 254 2.60 23.22 -22.66
N SER A 255 3.42 24.26 -22.82
CA SER A 255 4.68 24.17 -23.56
C SER A 255 5.74 23.30 -22.86
N ARG A 256 5.59 23.08 -21.55
CA ARG A 256 6.45 22.19 -20.76
C ARG A 256 6.02 20.73 -20.83
N LEU A 257 4.89 20.43 -21.50
CA LEU A 257 4.25 19.12 -21.47
C LEU A 257 4.28 18.43 -22.83
N GLU A 258 4.55 17.14 -22.84
CA GLU A 258 4.41 16.20 -23.93
C GLU A 258 3.19 15.30 -23.65
N LYS A 259 2.12 15.48 -24.42
CA LYS A 259 0.88 14.70 -24.24
C LYS A 259 1.11 13.22 -24.55
N HIS A 260 0.42 12.37 -23.80
CA HIS A 260 0.39 10.95 -24.13
C HIS A 260 -0.35 10.75 -25.48
N PRO A 261 0.22 10.00 -26.45
CA PRO A 261 -0.33 9.94 -27.81
C PRO A 261 -1.69 9.25 -27.92
N GLU A 262 -2.03 8.39 -26.95
CA GLU A 262 -3.24 7.56 -26.99
C GLU A 262 -4.42 8.11 -26.17
N TYR A 263 -4.21 9.22 -25.42
CA TYR A 263 -5.25 9.77 -24.54
C TYR A 263 -5.71 11.14 -24.97
N SER A 264 -7.01 11.33 -25.04
CA SER A 264 -7.63 12.63 -25.31
C SER A 264 -7.74 13.46 -24.00
N ASP A 265 -7.66 14.78 -24.17
CA ASP A 265 -7.87 15.71 -23.05
C ASP A 265 -9.32 15.66 -22.55
N ILE A 266 -9.52 15.96 -21.28
CA ILE A 266 -10.83 16.13 -20.65
C ILE A 266 -10.91 17.50 -20.01
N ASN A 267 -11.88 18.34 -20.44
CA ASN A 267 -12.05 19.70 -19.95
C ASN A 267 -10.72 20.49 -19.99
N ASN A 268 -10.28 21.00 -18.84
CA ASN A 268 -9.02 21.74 -18.70
C ASN A 268 -7.84 20.87 -18.21
N ALA A 269 -7.93 19.57 -18.40
CA ALA A 269 -6.92 18.62 -17.95
C ALA A 269 -6.37 17.78 -19.10
N THR A 270 -5.05 17.60 -19.12
CA THR A 270 -4.33 16.81 -20.10
C THR A 270 -3.52 15.72 -19.41
N TYR A 271 -3.43 14.55 -20.05
CA TYR A 271 -2.57 13.47 -19.58
C TYR A 271 -1.24 13.54 -20.32
N ALA A 272 -0.21 13.97 -19.62
CA ALA A 272 1.06 14.35 -20.21
C ALA A 272 2.24 14.08 -19.24
N ARG A 273 3.43 14.20 -19.77
CA ARG A 273 4.68 14.21 -19.02
C ARG A 273 5.51 15.45 -19.38
N PRO A 274 6.49 15.86 -18.60
CA PRO A 274 7.34 17.00 -18.96
C PRO A 274 8.17 16.70 -20.23
N THR A 275 8.39 17.73 -21.05
CA THR A 275 9.19 17.60 -22.28
C THR A 275 10.64 17.19 -22.02
N ASN A 276 11.17 17.52 -20.83
CA ASN A 276 12.51 17.15 -20.37
C ASN A 276 12.52 15.86 -19.50
N TYR A 277 11.53 14.98 -19.61
CA TYR A 277 11.36 13.78 -18.78
C TYR A 277 12.63 12.91 -18.69
N LYS A 278 13.46 12.87 -19.72
CA LYS A 278 14.69 12.08 -19.70
C LYS A 278 15.70 12.55 -18.67
N SER A 279 15.77 13.87 -18.41
CA SER A 279 16.65 14.39 -17.37
C SER A 279 16.23 13.96 -15.96
N TYR A 280 14.94 13.83 -15.71
CA TYR A 280 14.44 13.26 -14.45
C TYR A 280 14.77 11.76 -14.34
N TYR A 281 14.69 11.01 -15.44
CA TYR A 281 15.14 9.61 -15.44
C TYR A 281 16.65 9.47 -15.22
N ASP A 282 17.47 10.41 -15.71
CA ASP A 282 18.91 10.45 -15.39
C ASP A 282 19.13 10.63 -13.88
N ILE A 283 18.41 11.57 -13.24
CA ILE A 283 18.45 11.79 -11.79
C ILE A 283 17.99 10.53 -11.03
N ALA A 284 16.89 9.93 -11.47
CA ALA A 284 16.38 8.71 -10.85
C ALA A 284 17.37 7.55 -10.94
N TYR A 285 17.99 7.37 -12.10
CA TYR A 285 19.00 6.35 -12.32
C TYR A 285 20.18 6.51 -11.36
N ASP A 286 20.76 7.70 -11.27
CA ASP A 286 21.92 7.94 -10.41
C ASP A 286 21.60 7.74 -8.93
N ALA A 287 20.43 8.25 -8.49
CA ALA A 287 20.00 8.14 -7.11
C ALA A 287 19.69 6.69 -6.70
N LEU A 288 18.91 5.96 -7.50
CA LEU A 288 18.55 4.57 -7.20
C LEU A 288 19.73 3.62 -7.34
N LYS A 289 20.65 3.89 -8.28
CA LYS A 289 21.88 3.13 -8.42
C LYS A 289 22.77 3.27 -7.18
N TYR A 290 22.87 4.47 -6.63
CA TYR A 290 23.61 4.67 -5.37
C TYR A 290 23.08 3.74 -4.27
N VAL A 291 21.76 3.70 -4.04
CA VAL A 291 21.16 2.85 -3.01
C VAL A 291 21.33 1.36 -3.33
N ALA A 292 21.16 0.98 -4.58
CA ALA A 292 21.32 -0.41 -5.01
C ALA A 292 22.76 -0.94 -4.79
N GLU A 293 23.76 -0.08 -4.95
CA GLU A 293 25.19 -0.40 -4.73
C GLU A 293 25.62 -0.18 -3.27
N ASN A 294 24.92 0.69 -2.52
CA ASN A 294 25.21 1.07 -1.13
C ASN A 294 23.95 1.00 -0.25
N PRO A 295 23.40 -0.19 -0.03
CA PRO A 295 22.10 -0.34 0.65
C PRO A 295 22.14 -0.04 2.16
N GLY A 296 23.31 0.27 2.74
CA GLY A 296 23.47 0.50 4.17
C GLY A 296 23.05 -0.72 5.00
N GLY A 297 22.17 -0.49 5.97
CA GLY A 297 21.62 -1.56 6.82
C GLY A 297 20.50 -2.39 6.20
N ALA A 298 20.11 -2.12 4.95
CA ALA A 298 19.10 -2.93 4.25
C ALA A 298 19.75 -4.11 3.52
N LYS A 299 19.05 -5.25 3.45
CA LYS A 299 19.51 -6.48 2.81
C LYS A 299 18.41 -7.12 2.00
N PHE A 300 18.72 -7.53 0.80
CA PHE A 300 17.79 -8.24 -0.07
C PHE A 300 18.03 -9.75 0.02
N ASP A 301 17.00 -10.50 0.44
CA ASP A 301 17.04 -11.96 0.37
C ASP A 301 16.71 -12.38 -1.07
N ALA A 302 17.72 -12.84 -1.80
CA ALA A 302 17.57 -13.28 -3.18
C ALA A 302 16.91 -14.66 -3.34
N ASN A 303 16.72 -15.39 -2.26
CA ASN A 303 16.25 -16.79 -2.29
C ASN A 303 14.79 -16.92 -1.82
N ASP A 304 14.38 -16.07 -0.88
CA ASP A 304 13.08 -16.19 -0.23
C ASP A 304 12.29 -14.88 -0.22
N TYR A 305 11.16 -14.90 -0.89
CA TYR A 305 10.23 -13.78 -0.93
C TYR A 305 9.46 -13.59 0.40
N THR A 306 9.32 -14.65 1.19
CA THR A 306 8.52 -14.60 2.43
C THR A 306 9.26 -13.98 3.60
N THR A 307 10.59 -13.99 3.60
CA THR A 307 11.43 -13.48 4.69
C THR A 307 11.01 -12.07 5.09
N PHE A 308 10.85 -11.19 4.12
CA PHE A 308 10.45 -9.81 4.34
C PHE A 308 9.13 -9.69 5.12
N PHE A 309 8.08 -10.39 4.68
CA PHE A 309 6.76 -10.30 5.32
C PHE A 309 6.70 -11.01 6.68
N THR A 310 7.61 -11.95 6.93
CA THR A 310 7.77 -12.61 8.24
C THR A 310 8.44 -11.68 9.26
N GLN A 311 9.34 -10.82 8.80
CA GLN A 311 10.09 -9.89 9.64
C GLN A 311 9.34 -8.59 9.96
N LEU A 312 8.20 -8.31 9.35
CA LEU A 312 7.37 -7.13 9.63
C LEU A 312 6.69 -7.25 11.00
N HIS A 313 7.46 -7.05 12.08
CA HIS A 313 7.00 -7.33 13.43
C HIS A 313 7.40 -6.21 14.41
N GLY A 314 6.43 -5.36 14.76
CA GLY A 314 6.68 -4.16 15.55
C GLY A 314 7.14 -4.39 16.97
N GLU A 315 6.94 -5.58 17.57
CA GLU A 315 7.42 -5.88 18.94
C GLU A 315 8.95 -5.98 19.01
N ASP A 316 9.56 -6.40 17.93
CA ASP A 316 11.01 -6.49 17.79
C ASP A 316 11.63 -5.24 17.13
N GLY A 317 10.84 -4.18 16.94
CA GLY A 317 11.21 -3.00 16.19
C GLY A 317 11.10 -3.19 14.67
N CYS A 318 11.76 -2.35 13.91
CA CYS A 318 11.76 -2.40 12.45
C CYS A 318 12.93 -3.24 11.94
N ILE A 319 12.82 -4.56 12.06
CA ILE A 319 13.89 -5.51 11.75
C ILE A 319 13.82 -6.10 10.33
N ALA A 320 12.80 -5.77 9.55
CA ALA A 320 12.69 -6.31 8.20
C ALA A 320 13.91 -5.90 7.36
N ASP A 321 14.69 -6.90 6.94
CA ASP A 321 16.00 -6.70 6.30
C ASP A 321 15.90 -5.84 5.04
N GLU A 322 14.88 -6.06 4.24
CA GLU A 322 14.71 -5.37 2.95
C GLU A 322 14.24 -3.91 3.09
N SER A 323 13.71 -3.52 4.24
CA SER A 323 13.17 -2.17 4.44
C SER A 323 14.26 -1.12 4.52
N ILE A 324 13.98 0.02 3.89
CA ILE A 324 14.74 1.27 3.99
C ILE A 324 14.04 2.20 4.98
N PHE A 325 12.71 2.23 4.97
CA PHE A 325 11.89 2.96 5.94
C PHE A 325 10.59 2.21 6.23
N GLU A 326 10.28 2.06 7.51
CA GLU A 326 9.04 1.46 8.01
C GLU A 326 8.32 2.40 8.97
N ASP A 327 6.99 2.37 8.91
CA ASP A 327 6.12 2.89 9.96
C ASP A 327 5.91 1.79 10.99
N GLU A 328 6.37 2.03 12.22
CA GLU A 328 6.35 1.05 13.30
C GLU A 328 5.00 0.98 13.99
N ASN A 329 4.50 -0.22 14.19
CA ASN A 329 3.29 -0.50 14.96
C ASN A 329 3.62 -1.25 16.24
N VAL A 330 2.99 -0.84 17.35
CA VAL A 330 3.17 -1.48 18.64
C VAL A 330 2.05 -2.47 18.89
N GLN A 331 2.42 -3.71 19.06
CA GLN A 331 1.49 -4.79 19.36
C GLN A 331 0.70 -4.54 20.65
N GLY A 332 -0.60 -4.81 20.58
CA GLY A 332 -1.48 -4.73 21.77
C GLY A 332 -1.84 -3.31 22.18
N SER A 333 -1.34 -2.29 21.51
CA SER A 333 -1.67 -0.90 21.79
C SER A 333 -2.93 -0.48 21.06
N SER A 334 -3.92 0.03 21.79
CA SER A 334 -5.13 0.61 21.22
C SER A 334 -5.00 2.08 20.85
N THR A 335 -3.90 2.71 21.26
CA THR A 335 -3.67 4.16 21.06
C THR A 335 -2.57 4.46 20.06
N THR A 336 -1.56 3.59 20.00
CA THR A 336 -0.39 3.76 19.12
C THR A 336 -0.22 2.62 18.12
N GLY A 337 -0.92 1.50 18.32
CA GLY A 337 -0.83 0.31 17.51
C GLY A 337 -2.09 0.01 16.73
N ASN A 338 -2.77 1.02 16.23
CA ASN A 338 -3.89 0.83 15.33
C ASN A 338 -3.35 0.44 13.95
N CYS A 339 -2.89 -0.79 13.82
CA CYS A 339 -2.40 -1.29 12.54
C CYS A 339 -3.59 -1.45 11.56
N GLU A 340 -3.96 -0.36 10.92
CA GLU A 340 -5.09 -0.33 10.01
C GLU A 340 -4.80 -1.09 8.71
N ARG A 341 -3.55 -1.12 8.25
CA ARG A 341 -3.18 -1.79 7.00
C ARG A 341 -3.46 -3.30 7.05
N PRO A 342 -2.93 -4.09 8.00
CA PRO A 342 -3.33 -5.49 8.15
C PRO A 342 -4.81 -5.66 8.47
N TYR A 343 -5.41 -4.74 9.22
CA TYR A 343 -6.82 -4.80 9.54
C TYR A 343 -7.73 -4.66 8.31
N ALA A 344 -7.42 -3.73 7.41
CA ALA A 344 -8.21 -3.48 6.21
C ALA A 344 -7.95 -4.51 5.11
N ILE A 345 -6.69 -4.80 4.80
CA ILE A 345 -6.30 -5.55 3.61
C ILE A 345 -5.55 -6.85 3.89
N GLY A 346 -5.25 -7.17 5.14
CA GLY A 346 -4.59 -8.41 5.51
C GLY A 346 -5.42 -9.64 5.19
N ARG A 347 -4.82 -10.81 5.39
CA ARG A 347 -5.51 -12.09 5.22
C ARG A 347 -6.79 -12.13 6.05
N PRO A 348 -7.95 -12.43 5.45
CA PRO A 348 -9.22 -12.35 6.16
C PRO A 348 -9.27 -13.20 7.42
N ALA A 349 -9.66 -12.58 8.53
CA ALA A 349 -9.80 -13.23 9.83
C ALA A 349 -10.94 -12.61 10.62
N THR A 350 -11.57 -13.42 11.49
CA THR A 350 -12.51 -12.88 12.48
C THR A 350 -11.77 -12.31 13.68
N SER A 351 -12.48 -11.80 14.67
CA SER A 351 -11.85 -11.20 15.85
C SER A 351 -10.97 -12.21 16.59
N SER A 352 -9.83 -11.74 17.10
CA SER A 352 -8.93 -12.53 17.91
C SER A 352 -9.52 -12.90 19.28
N ASN A 353 -9.09 -14.02 19.78
CA ASN A 353 -9.20 -14.45 21.18
C ASN A 353 -7.89 -15.17 21.56
N LYS A 354 -7.88 -15.93 22.67
CA LYS A 354 -6.70 -16.70 23.10
C LYS A 354 -6.08 -17.56 21.97
N PHE A 355 -6.89 -18.02 21.00
CA PHE A 355 -6.49 -18.93 19.93
C PHE A 355 -6.73 -18.37 18.52
N GLY A 356 -6.84 -17.06 18.38
CA GLY A 356 -7.11 -16.43 17.10
C GLY A 356 -6.10 -15.34 16.74
N VAL A 357 -6.13 -14.96 15.49
CA VAL A 357 -5.37 -13.83 14.96
C VAL A 357 -6.17 -12.53 15.05
N CYS A 358 -5.53 -11.40 14.90
CA CYS A 358 -6.19 -10.12 14.76
C CYS A 358 -7.20 -10.13 13.62
N LYS A 359 -8.30 -9.43 13.82
CA LYS A 359 -9.32 -9.29 12.80
C LYS A 359 -8.77 -8.56 11.59
N SER A 360 -9.00 -9.13 10.41
CA SER A 360 -8.81 -8.47 9.13
C SER A 360 -10.04 -8.65 8.25
N TYR A 361 -10.39 -7.61 7.51
CA TYR A 361 -11.55 -7.64 6.62
C TYR A 361 -11.21 -8.18 5.23
N GLY A 362 -9.95 -8.21 4.82
CA GLY A 362 -9.56 -8.61 3.48
C GLY A 362 -10.28 -7.78 2.41
N GLN A 363 -10.21 -6.47 2.51
CA GLN A 363 -10.98 -5.58 1.63
C GLN A 363 -10.34 -5.37 0.27
N ALA A 364 -9.02 -5.54 0.14
CA ALA A 364 -8.37 -5.62 -1.16
C ALA A 364 -8.63 -7.01 -1.77
N ARG A 365 -9.35 -7.01 -2.87
CA ARG A 365 -9.75 -8.22 -3.60
C ARG A 365 -8.92 -8.35 -4.85
N ILE A 366 -8.30 -9.50 -5.00
CA ILE A 366 -7.51 -9.82 -6.20
C ILE A 366 -8.45 -10.28 -7.31
N ASN A 367 -8.25 -9.76 -8.51
CA ASN A 367 -9.01 -10.20 -9.67
C ASN A 367 -8.71 -11.68 -9.97
N PRO A 368 -9.73 -12.54 -10.06
CA PRO A 368 -9.52 -13.96 -10.36
C PRO A 368 -8.77 -14.21 -11.67
N ALA A 369 -9.02 -13.40 -12.71
CA ALA A 369 -8.32 -13.54 -13.98
C ALA A 369 -6.82 -13.20 -13.85
N PHE A 370 -6.45 -12.26 -12.97
CA PHE A 370 -5.05 -12.00 -12.66
C PHE A 370 -4.41 -13.19 -11.92
N TYR A 371 -5.06 -13.71 -10.87
CA TYR A 371 -4.56 -14.83 -10.08
C TYR A 371 -4.33 -16.09 -10.90
N TYR A 372 -5.27 -16.44 -11.77
CA TYR A 372 -5.22 -17.65 -12.56
C TYR A 372 -4.46 -17.50 -13.87
N GLY A 373 -4.60 -16.37 -14.56
CA GLY A 373 -4.20 -16.21 -15.95
C GLY A 373 -2.97 -15.36 -16.20
N VAL A 374 -2.64 -14.44 -15.28
CA VAL A 374 -1.53 -13.49 -15.46
C VAL A 374 -0.27 -13.94 -14.74
N PHE A 375 -0.37 -14.46 -13.51
CA PHE A 375 0.78 -15.06 -12.85
C PHE A 375 1.30 -16.27 -13.61
N ASP A 376 2.63 -16.34 -13.79
CA ASP A 376 3.27 -17.59 -14.20
C ASP A 376 2.98 -18.67 -13.12
N PRO A 377 2.59 -19.90 -13.52
CA PRO A 377 2.37 -20.97 -12.56
C PRO A 377 3.56 -21.27 -11.65
N LYS A 378 4.79 -20.94 -12.07
CA LYS A 378 6.02 -21.10 -11.30
C LYS A 378 6.35 -19.93 -10.40
N ASP A 379 5.63 -18.80 -10.51
CA ASP A 379 5.90 -17.61 -9.70
C ASP A 379 5.50 -17.84 -8.25
N LYS A 380 6.50 -17.97 -7.38
CA LYS A 380 6.32 -18.23 -5.95
C LYS A 380 5.55 -17.11 -5.22
N ARG A 381 5.55 -15.90 -5.77
CA ARG A 381 4.86 -14.74 -5.18
C ARG A 381 3.35 -14.86 -5.25
N ARG A 382 2.80 -15.59 -6.24
CA ARG A 382 1.35 -15.77 -6.38
C ARG A 382 0.72 -16.24 -5.07
N ASP A 383 1.23 -17.32 -4.52
CA ASP A 383 0.64 -17.99 -3.36
C ASP A 383 0.97 -17.33 -2.02
N ILE A 384 1.83 -16.32 -2.05
CA ILE A 384 2.17 -15.47 -0.90
C ILE A 384 1.36 -14.18 -0.93
N SER A 385 1.25 -13.57 -2.11
CA SER A 385 0.52 -12.30 -2.29
C SER A 385 -1.00 -12.50 -2.32
N CYS A 386 -1.46 -13.67 -2.78
CA CYS A 386 -2.87 -13.96 -2.99
C CYS A 386 -3.29 -15.20 -2.20
N VAL A 387 -4.35 -15.09 -1.41
CA VAL A 387 -4.87 -16.19 -0.60
C VAL A 387 -6.33 -16.47 -0.90
N VAL A 388 -6.69 -17.76 -0.86
CA VAL A 388 -8.06 -18.25 -1.07
C VAL A 388 -8.73 -18.69 0.22
N THR A 389 -8.02 -18.55 1.35
CA THR A 389 -8.47 -19.01 2.67
C THR A 389 -8.33 -17.91 3.71
N GLY A 390 -9.08 -18.04 4.79
CA GLY A 390 -9.06 -17.14 5.94
C GLY A 390 -9.24 -17.88 7.26
N SER A 391 -9.01 -17.20 8.37
CA SER A 391 -9.12 -17.76 9.71
C SER A 391 -10.40 -17.29 10.40
N TYR A 392 -11.15 -18.23 10.99
CA TYR A 392 -12.39 -17.95 11.69
C TYR A 392 -12.41 -18.53 13.09
N LEU A 393 -12.99 -17.79 14.02
CA LEU A 393 -13.09 -18.14 15.44
C LEU A 393 -14.41 -18.73 15.86
N LYS A 394 -15.46 -18.54 15.08
CA LYS A 394 -16.80 -19.02 15.40
C LYS A 394 -17.64 -19.14 14.15
N ALA A 395 -18.71 -19.87 14.26
CA ALA A 395 -19.79 -19.78 13.30
C ALA A 395 -20.26 -18.34 13.24
N GLY A 396 -19.76 -17.61 12.26
CA GLY A 396 -20.22 -16.29 11.92
C GLY A 396 -21.32 -16.37 10.90
N THR A 397 -21.48 -15.29 10.15
CA THR A 397 -22.38 -15.20 8.99
C THR A 397 -22.04 -16.22 7.90
N ALA A 398 -20.80 -16.73 7.87
CA ALA A 398 -20.33 -17.74 6.92
C ALA A 398 -20.76 -19.17 7.26
N GLY A 399 -21.17 -19.41 8.47
CA GLY A 399 -21.48 -20.76 8.96
C GLY A 399 -20.20 -21.55 9.31
N ILE A 400 -20.43 -22.71 9.95
CA ILE A 400 -19.37 -23.68 10.27
C ILE A 400 -19.10 -24.51 9.03
N ARG A 401 -17.83 -24.89 8.78
CA ARG A 401 -17.48 -25.86 7.75
C ARG A 401 -18.29 -27.16 7.91
N ASP A 402 -18.65 -27.78 6.79
CA ASP A 402 -19.54 -28.96 6.81
C ASP A 402 -18.89 -30.14 7.55
N ASP A 403 -17.59 -30.36 7.40
CA ASP A 403 -16.85 -31.39 8.14
C ASP A 403 -16.89 -31.18 9.66
N LEU A 404 -16.85 -29.95 10.13
CA LEU A 404 -16.95 -29.61 11.55
C LEU A 404 -18.39 -29.77 12.07
N LYS A 405 -19.40 -29.45 11.26
CA LYS A 405 -20.81 -29.70 11.61
C LYS A 405 -21.10 -31.17 11.77
N GLU A 406 -20.64 -32.01 10.82
CA GLU A 406 -20.79 -33.44 10.86
C GLU A 406 -20.07 -34.07 12.05
N ALA A 407 -18.93 -33.48 12.46
CA ALA A 407 -18.23 -33.87 13.70
C ALA A 407 -18.92 -33.37 14.99
N GLY A 408 -20.06 -32.68 14.89
CA GLY A 408 -20.84 -32.19 16.03
C GLY A 408 -20.30 -30.92 16.67
N TYR A 409 -19.54 -30.12 15.92
CA TYR A 409 -19.03 -28.85 16.43
C TYR A 409 -20.09 -27.74 16.42
N ASP A 410 -20.18 -26.98 17.49
CA ASP A 410 -21.15 -25.89 17.67
C ASP A 410 -20.65 -24.48 17.31
N GLY A 411 -19.43 -24.37 16.83
CA GLY A 411 -18.83 -23.10 16.40
C GLY A 411 -18.28 -22.24 17.52
N LYS A 412 -18.26 -22.70 18.77
CA LYS A 412 -17.82 -21.84 19.89
C LYS A 412 -16.36 -22.02 20.23
N GLY A 413 -15.65 -20.91 20.33
CA GLY A 413 -14.35 -20.80 20.98
C GLY A 413 -13.17 -21.43 20.25
N CYS A 414 -13.26 -21.75 18.96
CA CYS A 414 -12.12 -22.27 18.23
C CYS A 414 -11.84 -21.50 16.93
N CYS A 415 -10.58 -21.43 16.57
CA CYS A 415 -10.12 -20.90 15.30
C CYS A 415 -9.97 -22.03 14.29
N TYR A 416 -10.51 -21.86 13.12
CA TYR A 416 -10.41 -22.84 12.03
C TYR A 416 -10.29 -22.13 10.69
N GLU A 417 -9.69 -22.80 9.75
CA GLU A 417 -9.52 -22.33 8.40
C GLU A 417 -10.80 -22.50 7.57
N VAL A 418 -11.09 -21.53 6.73
CA VAL A 418 -12.21 -21.59 5.78
C VAL A 418 -11.76 -21.18 4.39
N ILE A 419 -12.41 -21.71 3.35
CA ILE A 419 -12.30 -21.19 2.01
C ILE A 419 -13.12 -19.91 1.90
N LEU A 420 -12.50 -18.85 1.39
CA LEU A 420 -13.18 -17.58 1.14
C LEU A 420 -14.21 -17.76 0.01
N GLY A 421 -15.38 -17.20 0.19
CA GLY A 421 -16.42 -17.16 -0.83
C GLY A 421 -16.38 -15.84 -1.61
N PHE A 422 -17.14 -15.77 -2.70
CA PHE A 422 -17.24 -14.57 -3.52
C PHE A 422 -18.55 -13.81 -3.20
N ASN A 423 -18.67 -13.25 -2.01
CA ASN A 423 -19.79 -12.39 -1.65
C ASN A 423 -19.30 -10.95 -1.46
N MET A 424 -19.53 -10.11 -2.44
CA MET A 424 -19.01 -8.74 -2.46
C MET A 424 -19.70 -7.79 -1.47
N LYS A 425 -20.79 -8.21 -0.86
CA LYS A 425 -21.50 -7.43 0.16
C LYS A 425 -21.00 -7.69 1.57
N THR A 426 -20.20 -8.76 1.76
CA THR A 426 -19.66 -9.12 3.07
C THR A 426 -18.14 -9.03 3.08
N SER A 427 -17.59 -8.70 4.24
CA SER A 427 -16.16 -8.82 4.53
C SER A 427 -15.85 -10.22 5.06
N GLY A 428 -14.59 -10.52 5.23
CA GLY A 428 -14.16 -11.80 5.79
C GLY A 428 -14.28 -12.94 4.78
N ASP A 429 -15.06 -13.95 5.10
CA ASP A 429 -15.22 -15.15 4.26
C ASP A 429 -15.78 -14.91 2.86
N GLY A 430 -16.39 -13.75 2.64
CA GLY A 430 -16.83 -13.30 1.32
C GLY A 430 -15.75 -12.62 0.49
N ALA A 431 -14.50 -12.62 0.94
CA ALA A 431 -13.41 -11.87 0.30
C ALA A 431 -12.93 -12.43 -1.06
N GLY A 432 -13.32 -13.63 -1.45
CA GLY A 432 -12.85 -14.26 -2.69
C GLY A 432 -11.35 -14.57 -2.63
N ILE A 433 -10.58 -14.03 -3.56
CA ILE A 433 -9.12 -14.05 -3.51
C ILE A 433 -8.68 -12.73 -2.86
N ALA A 434 -7.97 -12.82 -1.74
CA ALA A 434 -7.56 -11.68 -0.92
C ALA A 434 -6.03 -11.54 -0.87
N CYS A 435 -5.56 -10.42 -0.33
CA CYS A 435 -4.14 -10.22 -0.07
C CYS A 435 -3.66 -11.16 1.06
N GLY A 436 -2.53 -11.83 0.84
CA GLY A 436 -1.91 -12.74 1.81
C GLY A 436 -0.66 -12.20 2.50
N LYS A 437 -0.15 -11.04 2.11
CA LYS A 437 1.12 -10.51 2.60
C LYS A 437 1.08 -10.09 4.07
N PHE A 438 0.00 -9.45 4.48
CA PHE A 438 -0.18 -8.99 5.86
C PHE A 438 -1.00 -10.03 6.62
N ASP A 439 -0.32 -11.06 7.10
CA ASP A 439 -0.92 -12.20 7.80
C ASP A 439 -0.21 -12.45 9.12
N GLU A 440 -0.92 -12.30 10.22
CA GLU A 440 -0.36 -12.54 11.54
C GLU A 440 0.10 -13.96 11.78
N ASN A 441 -0.41 -14.92 11.02
CA ASN A 441 0.08 -16.29 11.08
C ASN A 441 1.52 -16.44 10.58
N ARG A 442 2.07 -15.44 9.91
CA ARG A 442 3.48 -15.40 9.50
C ARG A 442 4.40 -14.91 10.60
N GLN A 443 3.84 -14.21 11.58
CA GLN A 443 4.66 -13.59 12.60
C GLN A 443 5.29 -14.62 13.53
N VAL A 444 6.54 -14.37 13.91
CA VAL A 444 7.30 -15.23 14.81
C VAL A 444 6.73 -15.19 16.23
N LYS A 445 6.25 -14.03 16.64
CA LYS A 445 5.58 -13.81 17.93
C LYS A 445 4.12 -13.46 17.66
N PRO A 446 3.26 -14.43 17.72
CA PRO A 446 1.86 -14.27 17.38
C PRO A 446 1.05 -13.63 18.50
N TYR A 447 -0.07 -13.05 18.10
CA TYR A 447 -0.86 -12.19 18.95
C TYR A 447 -2.18 -12.79 19.38
N THR A 448 -2.44 -12.70 20.67
CA THR A 448 -3.76 -12.94 21.25
C THR A 448 -4.44 -11.62 21.56
N VAL A 449 -4.34 -10.66 20.64
CA VAL A 449 -4.86 -9.31 20.86
C VAL A 449 -6.13 -9.04 20.07
N LYS A 450 -6.85 -8.02 20.48
CA LYS A 450 -8.10 -7.62 19.86
C LYS A 450 -7.86 -7.05 18.45
N GLN A 451 -8.95 -6.83 17.73
CA GLN A 451 -8.89 -6.15 16.42
C GLN A 451 -8.13 -4.82 16.49
N ARG A 452 -7.43 -4.47 15.44
CA ARG A 452 -6.66 -3.24 15.29
C ARG A 452 -5.51 -3.09 16.30
N MET A 453 -4.98 -4.20 16.77
CA MET A 453 -3.86 -4.23 17.72
C MET A 453 -2.68 -5.05 17.19
N SER A 454 -2.63 -5.26 15.89
CA SER A 454 -1.52 -5.96 15.25
C SER A 454 -0.24 -5.13 15.30
N GLY A 455 0.88 -5.76 15.58
CA GLY A 455 2.20 -5.15 15.52
C GLY A 455 2.89 -5.31 14.16
N ILE A 456 2.17 -5.71 13.12
CA ILE A 456 2.77 -5.78 11.78
C ILE A 456 3.08 -4.36 11.32
N ASN A 457 4.37 -4.08 11.06
CA ASN A 457 4.82 -2.79 10.54
C ASN A 457 4.34 -2.52 9.12
N SER A 458 4.27 -1.26 8.76
CA SER A 458 3.91 -0.83 7.42
C SER A 458 5.14 -0.35 6.66
N PRO A 459 5.70 -1.16 5.74
CA PRO A 459 6.85 -0.73 4.95
C PRO A 459 6.43 0.41 4.01
N TYR A 460 7.21 1.49 4.01
CA TYR A 460 7.01 2.64 3.15
C TYR A 460 7.90 2.59 1.91
N LEU A 461 9.14 2.10 2.08
CA LEU A 461 10.13 1.95 1.02
C LEU A 461 11.04 0.76 1.29
N ARG A 462 11.24 -0.10 0.27
CA ARG A 462 12.08 -1.30 0.36
C ARG A 462 12.94 -1.51 -0.89
N LEU A 463 13.99 -2.33 -0.78
CA LEU A 463 14.99 -2.52 -1.85
C LEU A 463 14.41 -3.00 -3.19
N SER A 464 13.39 -3.83 -3.20
CA SER A 464 12.74 -4.25 -4.46
C SER A 464 12.21 -3.07 -5.26
N GLU A 465 11.72 -2.02 -4.59
CA GLU A 465 11.28 -0.81 -5.28
C GLU A 465 12.45 -0.04 -5.89
N VAL A 466 13.57 0.03 -5.17
CA VAL A 466 14.81 0.63 -5.69
C VAL A 466 15.27 -0.11 -6.94
N TYR A 467 15.27 -1.44 -6.90
CA TYR A 467 15.75 -2.26 -8.03
C TYR A 467 14.87 -2.11 -9.27
N LEU A 468 13.54 -2.21 -9.11
CA LEU A 468 12.61 -2.07 -10.23
C LEU A 468 12.51 -0.62 -10.72
N GLY A 469 12.65 0.36 -9.82
CA GLY A 469 12.78 1.77 -10.20
C GLY A 469 14.06 2.05 -10.98
N LEU A 470 15.18 1.44 -10.58
CA LEU A 470 16.44 1.55 -11.31
C LEU A 470 16.37 0.89 -12.68
N ALA A 471 15.74 -0.28 -12.79
CA ALA A 471 15.52 -0.95 -14.08
C ALA A 471 14.70 -0.07 -15.04
N GLU A 472 13.63 0.56 -14.53
CA GLU A 472 12.83 1.53 -15.29
C GLU A 472 13.67 2.74 -15.73
N ALA A 473 14.38 3.36 -14.79
CA ALA A 473 15.19 4.54 -15.09
C ALA A 473 16.31 4.21 -16.10
N ALA A 474 16.93 3.05 -16.01
CA ALA A 474 17.94 2.57 -16.95
C ALA A 474 17.41 2.47 -18.39
N LEU A 475 16.18 2.05 -18.57
CA LEU A 475 15.53 1.98 -19.88
C LEU A 475 15.15 3.34 -20.45
N MET A 476 14.78 4.30 -19.59
CA MET A 476 14.10 5.52 -20.00
C MET A 476 14.98 6.77 -19.97
N LYS A 477 16.18 6.70 -19.40
CA LYS A 477 17.14 7.81 -19.31
C LYS A 477 17.62 8.30 -20.67
N SER A 478 18.36 9.42 -20.68
CA SER A 478 18.87 10.04 -21.91
C SER A 478 19.72 9.10 -22.75
N SER A 479 20.52 8.24 -22.12
CA SER A 479 21.30 7.17 -22.76
C SER A 479 20.91 5.84 -22.11
N PRO A 480 19.97 5.08 -22.68
CA PRO A 480 19.48 3.83 -22.10
C PRO A 480 20.61 2.83 -21.79
N ASP A 481 20.50 2.16 -20.62
CA ASP A 481 21.43 1.15 -20.13
C ASP A 481 20.69 -0.19 -19.93
N GLN A 482 20.61 -0.96 -21.01
CA GLN A 482 19.93 -2.25 -21.01
C GLN A 482 20.55 -3.25 -20.03
N SER A 483 21.88 -3.22 -19.87
CA SER A 483 22.57 -4.15 -18.95
C SER A 483 22.17 -3.93 -17.50
N THR A 484 22.08 -2.68 -17.07
CA THR A 484 21.60 -2.32 -15.73
C THR A 484 20.11 -2.69 -15.59
N ALA A 485 19.28 -2.41 -16.59
CA ALA A 485 17.87 -2.77 -16.56
C ALA A 485 17.68 -4.28 -16.37
N ASP A 486 18.34 -5.10 -17.19
CA ASP A 486 18.28 -6.56 -17.11
C ASP A 486 18.78 -7.06 -15.74
N THR A 487 19.86 -6.48 -15.23
CA THR A 487 20.47 -6.89 -13.95
C THR A 487 19.48 -6.71 -12.80
N TYR A 488 18.93 -5.52 -12.62
CA TYR A 488 18.10 -5.19 -11.47
C TYR A 488 16.67 -5.75 -11.59
N TYR A 489 16.12 -5.85 -12.78
CA TYR A 489 14.89 -6.59 -13.02
C TYR A 489 15.01 -8.05 -12.56
N ASN A 490 16.10 -8.71 -12.90
CA ASN A 490 16.30 -10.11 -12.59
C ASN A 490 16.52 -10.41 -11.10
N LEU A 491 16.76 -9.42 -10.25
CA LEU A 491 16.84 -9.67 -8.80
C LEU A 491 15.49 -10.15 -8.25
N THR A 492 14.43 -9.43 -8.51
CA THR A 492 13.08 -9.81 -8.08
C THR A 492 12.53 -11.01 -8.85
N HIS A 493 12.78 -11.05 -10.15
CA HIS A 493 12.31 -12.12 -11.04
C HIS A 493 12.87 -13.49 -10.68
N LYS A 494 14.16 -13.57 -10.38
CA LYS A 494 14.80 -14.82 -9.93
C LYS A 494 14.37 -15.22 -8.52
N ARG A 495 14.22 -14.27 -7.61
CA ARG A 495 13.67 -14.54 -6.26
C ARG A 495 12.29 -15.18 -6.35
N ALA A 496 11.51 -14.79 -7.34
CA ALA A 496 10.20 -15.42 -7.63
C ALA A 496 10.29 -16.87 -8.16
N GLY A 497 11.47 -17.39 -8.39
CA GLY A 497 11.69 -18.74 -8.94
C GLY A 497 11.63 -18.80 -10.47
N LEU A 498 11.66 -17.65 -11.13
CA LEU A 498 11.62 -17.55 -12.59
C LEU A 498 13.03 -17.51 -13.20
N GLY A 499 13.12 -17.78 -14.49
CA GLY A 499 14.40 -17.77 -15.21
C GLY A 499 14.94 -16.37 -15.45
N THR A 500 16.19 -16.27 -15.91
CA THR A 500 16.77 -14.99 -16.31
C THR A 500 16.10 -14.48 -17.58
N LYS A 501 15.73 -13.21 -17.59
CA LYS A 501 15.23 -12.49 -18.78
C LYS A 501 16.25 -11.45 -19.23
N SER A 502 16.50 -11.37 -20.51
CA SER A 502 17.37 -10.35 -21.13
C SER A 502 16.58 -9.49 -22.12
N GLY A 503 17.03 -8.27 -22.32
CA GLY A 503 16.32 -7.32 -23.20
C GLY A 503 14.96 -6.91 -22.60
N VAL A 504 14.90 -6.72 -21.27
CA VAL A 504 13.67 -6.30 -20.60
C VAL A 504 13.18 -4.97 -21.14
N THR A 505 11.87 -4.85 -21.28
CA THR A 505 11.19 -3.64 -21.72
C THR A 505 10.57 -2.89 -20.54
N LEU A 506 10.12 -1.66 -20.77
CA LEU A 506 9.40 -0.91 -19.73
C LEU A 506 8.11 -1.66 -19.31
N GLU A 507 7.41 -2.28 -20.24
CA GLU A 507 6.21 -3.07 -19.92
C GLU A 507 6.55 -4.28 -19.04
N ASP A 508 7.69 -4.94 -19.26
CA ASP A 508 8.15 -6.03 -18.41
C ASP A 508 8.40 -5.55 -16.97
N VAL A 509 9.03 -4.38 -16.81
CA VAL A 509 9.26 -3.79 -15.48
C VAL A 509 7.93 -3.43 -14.81
N VAL A 510 7.00 -2.87 -15.54
CA VAL A 510 5.64 -2.55 -15.05
C VAL A 510 4.89 -3.81 -14.60
N ASP A 511 5.00 -4.90 -15.34
CA ASP A 511 4.36 -6.16 -14.97
C ASP A 511 5.07 -6.83 -13.78
N GLU A 512 6.39 -6.81 -13.75
CA GLU A 512 7.17 -7.32 -12.61
C GLU A 512 6.82 -6.57 -11.31
N ARG A 513 6.64 -5.22 -11.37
CA ARG A 513 6.12 -4.45 -10.25
C ARG A 513 4.74 -4.93 -9.81
N GLY A 514 3.87 -5.26 -10.75
CA GLY A 514 2.55 -5.81 -10.44
C GLY A 514 2.60 -7.13 -9.65
N PHE A 515 3.52 -8.03 -10.00
CA PHE A 515 3.73 -9.28 -9.28
C PHE A 515 4.41 -9.08 -7.93
N GLU A 516 5.42 -8.23 -7.90
CA GLU A 516 6.22 -7.96 -6.70
C GLU A 516 5.41 -7.22 -5.63
N PHE A 517 4.59 -6.24 -6.02
CA PHE A 517 3.89 -5.35 -5.10
C PHE A 517 2.38 -5.58 -5.03
N ALA A 518 1.85 -6.70 -5.57
CA ALA A 518 0.43 -7.04 -5.43
C ALA A 518 0.00 -6.98 -3.95
N GLY A 519 -1.02 -6.19 -3.64
CA GLY A 519 -1.52 -5.95 -2.28
C GLY A 519 -0.70 -4.93 -1.46
N GLU A 520 0.31 -4.27 -2.05
CA GLU A 520 1.08 -3.21 -1.38
C GLU A 520 0.70 -1.78 -1.79
N GLY A 521 -0.22 -1.64 -2.76
CA GLY A 521 -0.73 -0.32 -3.17
C GLY A 521 0.08 0.38 -4.27
N ASP A 522 0.96 -0.33 -4.96
CA ASP A 522 1.82 0.21 -6.03
C ASP A 522 1.14 0.22 -7.40
N ARG A 523 0.38 -0.84 -7.73
CA ARG A 523 -0.03 -1.14 -9.11
C ARG A 523 -0.75 -0.01 -9.81
N ARG A 524 -1.77 0.58 -9.18
CA ARG A 524 -2.55 1.66 -9.75
C ARG A 524 -1.68 2.84 -10.19
N TRP A 525 -0.80 3.30 -9.30
CA TRP A 525 0.07 4.45 -9.52
C TRP A 525 1.13 4.16 -10.56
N THR A 526 1.71 2.97 -10.56
CA THR A 526 2.64 2.53 -11.59
C THR A 526 1.98 2.52 -12.96
N LEU A 527 0.76 1.99 -13.10
CA LEU A 527 0.03 2.00 -14.38
C LEU A 527 -0.31 3.42 -14.87
N ILE A 528 -0.74 4.30 -13.94
CA ILE A 528 -1.03 5.69 -14.28
C ILE A 528 0.25 6.37 -14.76
N ARG A 529 1.31 6.38 -13.95
CA ARG A 529 2.52 7.15 -14.28
C ARG A 529 3.28 6.65 -15.50
N THR A 530 3.18 5.38 -15.83
CA THR A 530 3.85 4.79 -17.01
C THR A 530 3.00 4.82 -18.28
N GLY A 531 1.74 5.25 -18.20
CA GLY A 531 0.83 5.32 -19.34
C GLY A 531 0.11 4.01 -19.68
N PHE A 532 0.37 2.92 -18.94
CA PHE A 532 -0.19 1.61 -19.25
C PHE A 532 -1.60 1.36 -18.71
N ILE A 533 -2.19 2.29 -17.95
CA ILE A 533 -3.47 2.07 -17.25
C ILE A 533 -4.58 1.62 -18.19
N GLY A 534 -4.81 2.31 -19.30
CA GLY A 534 -5.86 1.95 -20.25
C GLY A 534 -5.62 0.59 -20.91
N LYS A 535 -4.38 0.31 -21.34
CA LYS A 535 -3.99 -0.98 -21.92
C LYS A 535 -4.23 -2.14 -20.97
N LYS A 536 -3.77 -2.04 -19.72
CA LYS A 536 -3.85 -3.13 -18.72
C LYS A 536 -5.28 -3.35 -18.24
N VAL A 537 -6.05 -2.28 -18.01
CA VAL A 537 -7.47 -2.38 -17.67
C VAL A 537 -8.26 -3.05 -18.79
N LYS A 538 -8.04 -2.67 -20.04
CA LYS A 538 -8.69 -3.32 -21.18
C LYS A 538 -8.34 -4.81 -21.27
N ALA A 539 -7.07 -5.15 -21.14
CA ALA A 539 -6.59 -6.53 -21.20
C ALA A 539 -7.21 -7.41 -20.10
N ILE A 540 -7.22 -6.94 -18.85
CA ILE A 540 -7.80 -7.72 -17.75
C ILE A 540 -9.32 -7.84 -17.86
N LYS A 541 -10.02 -6.83 -18.34
CA LYS A 541 -11.47 -6.92 -18.63
C LYS A 541 -11.75 -7.98 -19.68
N GLU A 542 -11.02 -8.00 -20.79
CA GLU A 542 -11.17 -9.01 -21.84
C GLU A 542 -10.88 -10.43 -21.32
N LEU A 543 -9.82 -10.60 -20.55
CA LEU A 543 -9.48 -11.90 -19.94
C LEU A 543 -10.53 -12.35 -18.95
N THR A 544 -11.02 -11.45 -18.09
CA THR A 544 -12.08 -11.73 -17.13
C THR A 544 -13.37 -12.14 -17.85
N LYS A 545 -13.73 -11.45 -18.94
CA LYS A 545 -14.89 -11.81 -19.75
C LYS A 545 -14.77 -13.22 -20.34
N LYS A 546 -13.63 -13.55 -20.94
CA LYS A 546 -13.37 -14.90 -21.49
C LYS A 546 -13.50 -15.98 -20.40
N MET A 547 -12.96 -15.72 -19.20
CA MET A 547 -13.09 -16.62 -18.07
C MET A 547 -14.55 -16.84 -17.66
N ILE A 548 -15.32 -15.75 -17.50
CA ILE A 548 -16.74 -15.82 -17.12
C ILE A 548 -17.57 -16.56 -18.16
N ASP A 549 -17.38 -16.24 -19.45
CA ASP A 549 -18.06 -16.89 -20.55
C ASP A 549 -17.73 -18.40 -20.59
N GLY A 550 -16.47 -18.77 -20.40
CA GLY A 550 -16.04 -20.18 -20.32
C GLY A 550 -16.65 -20.94 -19.14
N LEU A 551 -16.69 -20.31 -17.95
CA LEU A 551 -17.34 -20.87 -16.76
C LEU A 551 -18.83 -21.09 -16.96
N LYS A 552 -19.52 -20.17 -17.64
CA LYS A 552 -20.94 -20.31 -17.99
C LYS A 552 -21.20 -21.42 -19.01
N ALA A 553 -20.40 -21.47 -20.05
CA ALA A 553 -20.61 -22.40 -21.17
C ALA A 553 -20.20 -23.83 -20.84
N ASN A 554 -19.06 -24.02 -20.18
CA ASN A 554 -18.41 -25.32 -20.03
C ASN A 554 -18.31 -25.78 -18.57
N GLY A 555 -18.56 -24.90 -17.60
CA GLY A 555 -18.32 -25.17 -16.20
C GLY A 555 -16.85 -25.00 -15.76
N TYR A 556 -15.96 -24.65 -16.70
CA TYR A 556 -14.55 -24.34 -16.44
C TYR A 556 -13.97 -23.42 -17.53
N TYR A 557 -12.81 -22.84 -17.23
CA TYR A 557 -12.01 -22.09 -18.19
C TYR A 557 -10.52 -22.37 -17.99
N THR A 558 -9.80 -22.69 -19.07
CA THR A 558 -8.34 -22.91 -19.06
C THR A 558 -7.65 -21.70 -19.68
N PHE A 559 -6.74 -21.10 -18.92
CA PHE A 559 -5.93 -19.97 -19.32
C PHE A 559 -4.74 -20.41 -20.18
N GLU A 560 -4.13 -19.46 -20.90
CA GLU A 560 -2.99 -19.72 -21.79
C GLU A 560 -1.76 -20.28 -21.03
N ASN A 561 -1.60 -19.92 -19.76
CA ASN A 561 -0.54 -20.45 -18.89
C ASN A 561 -0.80 -21.88 -18.37
N GLY A 562 -1.91 -22.51 -18.75
CA GLY A 562 -2.29 -23.86 -18.39
C GLY A 562 -3.13 -24.00 -17.12
N ASN A 563 -3.25 -22.95 -16.30
CA ASN A 563 -4.13 -22.99 -15.14
C ASN A 563 -5.58 -23.11 -15.57
N THR A 564 -6.36 -23.87 -14.84
CA THR A 564 -7.80 -24.03 -15.08
C THR A 564 -8.57 -23.66 -13.83
N ILE A 565 -9.58 -22.80 -13.99
CA ILE A 565 -10.59 -22.54 -12.96
C ILE A 565 -11.85 -23.34 -13.28
N GLY A 566 -12.33 -24.12 -12.30
CA GLY A 566 -13.61 -24.84 -12.40
C GLY A 566 -14.73 -24.14 -11.66
N ASN A 567 -15.98 -24.48 -11.96
CA ASN A 567 -17.14 -24.03 -11.22
C ASN A 567 -17.11 -24.44 -9.75
N TYR A 568 -16.36 -25.47 -9.42
CA TYR A 568 -16.27 -26.03 -8.08
C TYR A 568 -14.82 -26.28 -7.68
N ILE A 569 -14.55 -26.16 -6.39
CA ILE A 569 -13.37 -26.71 -5.72
C ILE A 569 -13.82 -27.65 -4.61
N TYR A 570 -12.90 -28.43 -4.10
CA TYR A 570 -13.19 -29.46 -3.11
C TYR A 570 -12.26 -29.31 -1.92
N TYR A 571 -12.78 -29.44 -0.70
CA TYR A 571 -12.00 -29.30 0.51
C TYR A 571 -12.30 -30.41 1.52
N LYS A 572 -11.34 -30.68 2.38
CA LYS A 572 -11.51 -31.49 3.59
C LYS A 572 -10.73 -30.87 4.75
N GLY A 573 -11.22 -31.04 5.97
CA GLY A 573 -10.47 -30.71 7.16
C GLY A 573 -9.26 -31.62 7.35
N VAL A 574 -8.11 -31.05 7.75
CA VAL A 574 -6.87 -31.78 8.01
C VAL A 574 -6.25 -31.34 9.32
N ASP A 575 -5.63 -32.30 10.00
CA ASP A 575 -4.86 -32.02 11.22
C ASP A 575 -3.52 -31.40 10.84
N PRO A 576 -3.21 -30.19 11.30
CA PRO A 576 -1.94 -29.55 10.99
C PRO A 576 -0.72 -30.34 11.48
N THR A 577 -0.81 -31.08 12.58
CA THR A 577 0.30 -31.91 13.07
C THR A 577 0.54 -33.13 12.20
N ALA A 578 -0.52 -33.74 11.65
CA ALA A 578 -0.42 -34.82 10.70
C ALA A 578 0.22 -34.40 9.36
N MET A 579 0.26 -33.09 9.09
CA MET A 579 0.89 -32.52 7.91
C MET A 579 2.33 -32.07 8.15
N GLY A 580 2.95 -32.49 9.25
CA GLY A 580 4.33 -32.15 9.58
C GLY A 580 4.52 -30.73 10.13
N MET A 581 3.45 -30.04 10.49
CA MET A 581 3.55 -28.74 11.15
C MET A 581 4.00 -28.90 12.58
N SER A 582 4.86 -27.99 13.03
CA SER A 582 5.32 -27.96 14.42
C SER A 582 4.15 -27.73 15.38
N SER A 583 4.23 -28.33 16.56
CA SER A 583 3.29 -28.08 17.65
C SER A 583 3.45 -26.67 18.25
N ARG A 584 4.56 -26.02 18.00
CA ARG A 584 4.85 -24.62 18.34
C ARG A 584 5.21 -23.84 17.12
N VAL A 585 4.96 -22.56 17.23
CA VAL A 585 5.44 -21.59 16.28
C VAL A 585 6.93 -21.49 16.39
N THR A 586 7.56 -21.95 15.39
CA THR A 586 8.83 -21.43 14.95
C THR A 586 8.58 -20.45 13.81
N ALA A 587 9.53 -19.60 13.52
CA ALA A 587 9.43 -18.75 12.34
C ALA A 587 8.94 -19.58 11.15
N PRO A 588 7.87 -19.14 10.46
CA PRO A 588 7.36 -19.91 9.35
C PRO A 588 8.43 -19.94 8.25
N THR A 589 8.80 -21.14 7.82
CA THR A 589 9.61 -21.29 6.62
C THR A 589 8.70 -21.29 5.39
N PRO A 590 9.23 -20.99 4.20
CA PRO A 590 8.47 -21.11 2.96
C PRO A 590 7.78 -22.46 2.81
N GLU A 591 8.50 -23.54 3.11
CA GLU A 591 7.99 -24.92 3.02
C GLU A 591 6.86 -25.18 4.01
N SER A 592 6.88 -24.49 5.12
CA SER A 592 5.84 -24.61 6.13
C SER A 592 4.62 -23.74 5.87
N MET A 593 4.74 -22.72 5.05
CA MET A 593 3.63 -21.89 4.60
C MET A 593 2.89 -22.50 3.42
N LEU A 594 3.63 -23.14 2.54
CA LEU A 594 3.11 -23.85 1.38
C LEU A 594 3.35 -25.32 1.59
N VAL A 595 2.32 -26.12 1.78
CA VAL A 595 2.49 -27.55 1.95
C VAL A 595 3.17 -28.14 0.72
N GLY A 596 4.35 -28.70 0.94
CA GLY A 596 5.16 -29.27 -0.11
C GLY A 596 6.03 -28.28 -0.88
N GLY A 597 6.35 -27.12 -0.30
CA GLY A 597 7.27 -26.13 -0.85
C GLY A 597 6.64 -25.18 -1.88
N TYR A 598 7.49 -24.49 -2.62
CA TYR A 598 7.08 -23.50 -3.61
C TYR A 598 6.69 -24.08 -4.98
N GLU A 599 6.70 -25.38 -5.13
CA GLU A 599 6.29 -25.96 -6.39
C GLU A 599 4.80 -25.68 -6.63
N PRO A 600 4.41 -25.09 -7.75
CA PRO A 600 3.02 -24.86 -8.09
C PRO A 600 2.29 -26.18 -8.15
N LYS A 601 1.21 -26.30 -7.41
CA LYS A 601 0.43 -27.52 -7.35
C LYS A 601 -0.93 -27.31 -7.97
N THR A 602 -1.39 -28.27 -8.73
CA THR A 602 -2.76 -28.34 -9.22
C THR A 602 -3.74 -28.68 -8.11
N ASP A 603 -3.25 -29.39 -7.10
CA ASP A 603 -3.95 -29.72 -5.85
C ASP A 603 -3.14 -29.19 -4.67
N LEU A 604 -3.81 -28.56 -3.72
CA LEU A 604 -3.23 -28.20 -2.43
C LEU A 604 -3.57 -29.29 -1.42
N GLU A 605 -2.58 -29.95 -0.86
CA GLU A 605 -2.78 -30.91 0.25
C GLU A 605 -3.10 -30.20 1.56
N ALA A 606 -2.75 -28.92 1.68
CA ALA A 606 -3.16 -28.02 2.73
C ALA A 606 -3.27 -26.60 2.21
N THR A 607 -3.78 -25.70 3.04
CA THR A 607 -3.83 -24.28 2.71
C THR A 607 -2.43 -23.70 2.57
N GLN A 608 -2.30 -22.67 1.75
CA GLN A 608 -1.08 -21.90 1.58
C GLN A 608 -0.57 -21.36 2.93
N PHE A 609 -1.51 -20.96 3.79
CA PHE A 609 -1.23 -20.48 5.13
C PHE A 609 -2.16 -21.17 6.10
N PRO A 610 -1.65 -22.09 6.94
CA PRO A 610 -2.47 -22.70 7.95
C PRO A 610 -3.08 -21.63 8.84
N GLY A 611 -4.39 -21.60 8.94
CA GLY A 611 -5.13 -20.53 9.61
C GLY A 611 -4.76 -20.29 11.05
N TRP A 612 -4.03 -21.18 11.67
CA TRP A 612 -3.72 -21.11 13.09
C TRP A 612 -2.28 -21.42 13.42
N ARG A 613 -1.44 -21.18 12.47
CA ARG A 613 -0.04 -21.39 12.60
C ARG A 613 0.59 -20.22 13.34
N GLY A 614 1.53 -20.55 14.13
CA GLY A 614 2.36 -19.55 14.62
C GLY A 614 2.02 -19.01 16.00
N GLN A 615 0.80 -19.06 16.43
CA GLN A 615 0.37 -18.34 17.63
C GLN A 615 0.37 -19.15 18.91
N HIS A 616 0.10 -20.45 18.80
CA HIS A 616 -0.12 -21.29 19.96
C HIS A 616 0.41 -22.70 19.76
N ASP A 617 0.70 -23.37 20.85
CA ASP A 617 0.99 -24.79 20.86
C ASP A 617 -0.26 -25.57 20.43
N TRP A 618 -0.14 -26.40 19.41
CA TRP A 618 -1.24 -27.24 18.93
C TRP A 618 -1.76 -28.23 19.99
N ASN A 619 -0.90 -28.65 20.93
CA ASN A 619 -1.33 -29.52 22.01
C ASN A 619 -2.17 -28.75 23.03
N GLU A 620 -1.84 -27.48 23.31
CA GLU A 620 -2.68 -26.60 24.11
C GLU A 620 -4.03 -26.38 23.44
N TYR A 621 -4.04 -26.14 22.13
CA TYR A 621 -5.27 -25.99 21.36
C TYR A 621 -6.14 -27.24 21.42
N LYS A 622 -5.59 -28.41 21.16
CA LYS A 622 -6.30 -29.69 21.24
C LYS A 622 -6.88 -29.92 22.64
N THR A 623 -6.13 -29.59 23.70
CA THR A 623 -6.59 -29.69 25.09
C THR A 623 -7.76 -28.72 25.32
N TYR A 624 -7.66 -27.48 24.88
CA TYR A 624 -8.73 -26.49 24.99
C TYR A 624 -10.01 -26.94 24.30
N GLN A 625 -9.91 -27.62 23.16
CA GLN A 625 -11.03 -28.16 22.39
C GLN A 625 -11.44 -29.57 22.85
N ASN A 626 -10.91 -30.09 23.94
CA ASN A 626 -11.12 -31.47 24.41
C ASN A 626 -10.91 -32.53 23.32
N GLY A 627 -9.89 -32.32 22.48
CA GLY A 627 -9.58 -33.21 21.36
C GLY A 627 -10.59 -33.20 20.20
N LYS A 628 -11.59 -32.29 20.21
CA LYS A 628 -12.68 -32.31 19.23
C LYS A 628 -12.32 -31.76 17.84
N PHE A 629 -11.25 -30.95 17.74
CA PHE A 629 -10.92 -30.24 16.49
C PHE A 629 -9.47 -30.46 16.03
N PRO A 630 -9.09 -31.71 15.73
CA PRO A 630 -7.78 -31.95 15.12
C PRO A 630 -7.67 -31.35 13.70
N ASN A 631 -8.80 -31.17 13.01
CA ASN A 631 -8.86 -30.77 11.60
C ASN A 631 -9.11 -29.26 11.43
N SER A 632 -8.29 -28.41 12.10
CA SER A 632 -8.46 -26.95 12.02
C SER A 632 -8.06 -26.36 10.67
N ASN A 633 -7.18 -27.01 9.93
CA ASN A 633 -6.78 -26.65 8.59
C ASN A 633 -7.62 -27.34 7.51
N ILE A 634 -7.39 -26.99 6.25
CA ILE A 634 -8.05 -27.60 5.11
C ILE A 634 -7.05 -27.97 4.02
N ALA A 635 -7.32 -29.10 3.33
CA ALA A 635 -6.74 -29.41 2.04
C ALA A 635 -7.74 -29.04 0.94
N ILE A 636 -7.23 -28.59 -0.20
CA ILE A 636 -8.05 -28.17 -1.34
C ILE A 636 -7.63 -28.94 -2.58
N LYS A 637 -8.61 -29.42 -3.35
CA LYS A 637 -8.43 -30.02 -4.67
C LYS A 637 -9.20 -29.25 -5.73
N GLY A 638 -8.69 -29.26 -6.95
CA GLY A 638 -9.33 -28.60 -8.08
C GLY A 638 -9.18 -27.09 -8.10
N LEU A 639 -8.21 -26.52 -7.36
CA LEU A 639 -8.00 -25.08 -7.38
C LEU A 639 -7.47 -24.59 -8.74
N PHE A 640 -6.57 -25.35 -9.36
CA PHE A 640 -5.97 -25.02 -10.67
C PHE A 640 -6.29 -26.05 -11.76
N THR A 641 -7.18 -27.00 -11.48
CA THR A 641 -7.64 -28.02 -12.41
C THR A 641 -9.16 -28.13 -12.35
N ASN A 642 -9.78 -28.58 -13.44
CA ASN A 642 -11.20 -28.92 -13.41
C ASN A 642 -11.39 -30.38 -12.95
N ILE A 643 -12.06 -30.58 -11.82
CA ILE A 643 -12.46 -31.88 -11.31
C ILE A 643 -13.96 -32.04 -11.47
N THR A 644 -14.40 -33.09 -12.15
CA THR A 644 -15.83 -33.33 -12.45
C THR A 644 -16.56 -34.03 -11.30
N ASP A 645 -15.90 -34.99 -10.68
CA ASP A 645 -16.49 -35.80 -9.61
C ASP A 645 -15.93 -35.41 -8.25
N THR A 646 -16.79 -35.35 -7.25
CA THR A 646 -16.36 -35.05 -5.89
C THR A 646 -15.39 -36.12 -5.37
N PRO A 647 -14.12 -35.74 -5.06
CA PRO A 647 -13.17 -36.72 -4.51
C PRO A 647 -13.68 -37.30 -3.17
N ALA A 648 -13.40 -38.59 -2.93
CA ALA A 648 -13.83 -39.25 -1.71
C ALA A 648 -13.33 -38.54 -0.45
N GLY A 649 -14.23 -38.26 0.48
CA GLY A 649 -13.93 -37.55 1.73
C GLY A 649 -13.76 -36.06 1.61
N TYR A 650 -14.07 -35.46 0.47
CA TYR A 650 -14.03 -34.00 0.25
C TYR A 650 -15.45 -33.42 0.17
N TYR A 651 -15.58 -32.19 0.58
CA TYR A 651 -16.78 -31.36 0.47
C TYR A 651 -16.68 -30.44 -0.74
N LYS A 652 -17.77 -30.27 -1.45
CA LYS A 652 -17.87 -29.43 -2.64
C LYS A 652 -18.14 -27.97 -2.26
N LYS A 653 -17.43 -27.04 -2.86
CA LYS A 653 -17.61 -25.60 -2.70
C LYS A 653 -17.83 -24.93 -4.05
N ASP A 654 -18.83 -24.07 -4.16
CA ASP A 654 -19.01 -23.19 -5.32
C ASP A 654 -17.81 -22.23 -5.40
N TRP A 655 -17.16 -22.18 -6.58
CA TRP A 655 -16.00 -21.36 -6.82
C TRP A 655 -16.19 -20.53 -8.09
N GLY A 656 -15.86 -21.00 -9.27
CA GLY A 656 -16.14 -20.28 -10.54
C GLY A 656 -17.63 -19.96 -10.70
N LYS A 657 -18.50 -20.83 -10.27
CA LYS A 657 -19.95 -20.59 -10.21
C LYS A 657 -20.30 -19.40 -9.32
N ALA A 658 -19.61 -19.21 -8.18
CA ALA A 658 -19.83 -18.07 -7.30
C ALA A 658 -19.32 -16.76 -7.94
N ILE A 659 -18.22 -16.81 -8.70
CA ILE A 659 -17.72 -15.65 -9.48
C ILE A 659 -18.75 -15.26 -10.54
N VAL A 660 -19.26 -16.23 -11.31
CA VAL A 660 -20.30 -15.97 -12.32
C VAL A 660 -21.54 -15.35 -11.69
N LYS A 661 -22.03 -15.91 -10.58
CA LYS A 661 -23.17 -15.35 -9.86
C LYS A 661 -22.93 -13.92 -9.37
N GLN A 662 -21.71 -13.65 -8.88
CA GLN A 662 -21.36 -12.30 -8.42
C GLN A 662 -21.33 -11.30 -9.59
N GLU A 663 -20.84 -11.72 -10.76
CA GLU A 663 -20.88 -10.89 -11.95
C GLU A 663 -22.31 -10.60 -12.41
N GLU A 664 -23.15 -11.63 -12.49
CA GLU A 664 -24.58 -11.47 -12.89
C GLU A 664 -25.37 -10.59 -11.93
N THR A 665 -25.02 -10.60 -10.66
CA THR A 665 -25.73 -9.83 -9.64
C THR A 665 -25.26 -8.39 -9.52
N ASN A 666 -23.95 -8.15 -9.62
CA ASN A 666 -23.33 -6.86 -9.30
C ASN A 666 -22.34 -6.34 -10.35
N GLY A 667 -22.07 -7.10 -11.42
CA GLY A 667 -21.09 -6.71 -12.45
C GLY A 667 -19.66 -6.54 -11.95
N PHE A 668 -19.32 -7.11 -10.80
CA PHE A 668 -18.15 -6.71 -10.02
C PHE A 668 -16.82 -6.92 -10.72
N TYR A 669 -16.63 -8.04 -11.41
CA TYR A 669 -15.33 -8.39 -11.97
C TYR A 669 -15.09 -7.85 -13.38
N TYR A 670 -16.15 -7.57 -14.13
CA TYR A 670 -16.08 -7.11 -15.52
C TYR A 670 -16.89 -5.84 -15.78
N GLU A 671 -18.22 -5.85 -15.57
CA GLU A 671 -19.10 -4.74 -15.96
C GLU A 671 -18.80 -3.45 -15.21
N ASP A 672 -18.62 -3.52 -13.89
CA ASP A 672 -18.35 -2.37 -13.05
C ASP A 672 -16.88 -1.98 -13.00
N LEU A 673 -15.95 -2.81 -13.50
CA LEU A 673 -14.52 -2.48 -13.51
C LEU A 673 -14.27 -1.32 -14.47
N PHE A 674 -13.95 -0.15 -13.93
CA PHE A 674 -13.79 1.11 -14.70
C PHE A 674 -14.99 1.40 -15.62
N LYS A 675 -16.20 1.19 -15.12
CA LYS A 675 -17.43 1.40 -15.86
C LYS A 675 -17.52 2.81 -16.41
N GLY A 676 -17.81 2.92 -17.71
CA GLY A 676 -17.97 4.20 -18.40
C GLY A 676 -16.67 4.89 -18.79
N TRP A 677 -15.50 4.38 -18.42
CA TRP A 677 -14.24 4.86 -18.96
C TRP A 677 -13.87 4.10 -20.24
N ASP A 678 -13.58 4.83 -21.29
CA ASP A 678 -13.21 4.27 -22.61
C ASP A 678 -11.76 3.79 -22.70
N CYS A 679 -10.97 3.97 -21.64
CA CYS A 679 -9.54 3.71 -21.57
C CYS A 679 -8.70 4.54 -22.57
N GLN A 680 -9.26 5.62 -23.12
CA GLN A 680 -8.63 6.50 -24.11
C GLN A 680 -8.75 7.98 -23.73
N SER A 681 -9.64 8.35 -22.84
CA SER A 681 -9.67 9.71 -22.26
C SER A 681 -8.69 9.84 -21.11
N ALA A 682 -8.20 11.06 -20.88
CA ALA A 682 -7.28 11.35 -19.77
C ALA A 682 -7.84 10.81 -18.45
N PRO A 683 -7.07 9.99 -17.70
CA PRO A 683 -7.53 9.40 -16.46
C PRO A 683 -7.68 10.50 -15.38
N ILE A 684 -8.88 10.64 -14.84
CA ILE A 684 -9.15 11.48 -13.67
C ILE A 684 -9.05 10.61 -12.44
N TYR A 685 -7.97 10.69 -11.71
CA TYR A 685 -7.65 9.83 -10.57
C TYR A 685 -7.35 10.60 -9.28
N LEU A 686 -7.31 11.93 -9.37
CA LEU A 686 -6.94 12.79 -8.26
C LEU A 686 -8.12 13.01 -7.33
N VAL A 687 -7.83 13.07 -6.04
CA VAL A 687 -8.82 13.34 -5.00
C VAL A 687 -9.10 14.83 -4.96
N PRO A 688 -10.36 15.28 -4.94
CA PRO A 688 -10.66 16.68 -4.74
C PRO A 688 -10.26 17.13 -3.33
N ILE A 689 -9.77 18.34 -3.25
CA ILE A 689 -9.52 18.99 -1.96
C ILE A 689 -10.88 19.34 -1.35
N SER A 690 -11.16 18.87 -0.12
CA SER A 690 -12.42 19.13 0.57
C SER A 690 -12.59 20.61 0.88
N GLN A 691 -13.85 21.08 0.97
CA GLN A 691 -14.13 22.49 1.33
C GLN A 691 -13.49 22.90 2.67
N ASN A 692 -13.39 21.97 3.62
CA ASN A 692 -12.77 22.22 4.93
C ASN A 692 -11.23 22.25 4.88
N GLY A 693 -10.63 21.70 3.83
CA GLY A 693 -9.19 21.78 3.55
C GLY A 693 -8.80 22.94 2.63
N LEU A 694 -9.76 23.76 2.21
CA LEU A 694 -9.54 24.87 1.30
C LEU A 694 -9.04 26.10 2.07
N ILE A 695 -7.79 26.41 1.89
CA ILE A 695 -7.28 27.75 2.18
C ILE A 695 -7.77 28.67 1.06
N GLY A 696 -8.73 29.54 1.35
CA GLY A 696 -9.19 30.56 0.41
C GLY A 696 -10.19 30.15 -0.66
N GLY A 697 -10.90 29.03 -0.52
CA GLY A 697 -12.00 28.64 -1.43
C GLY A 697 -11.58 28.02 -2.76
N PHE A 698 -10.36 27.51 -2.88
CA PHE A 698 -9.85 26.90 -4.11
C PHE A 698 -10.28 25.43 -4.24
N THR A 699 -10.74 25.03 -5.42
CA THR A 699 -10.93 23.63 -5.81
C THR A 699 -9.79 23.17 -6.67
N ASN A 700 -9.39 21.88 -6.62
CA ASN A 700 -8.30 21.41 -7.47
C ASN A 700 -8.64 21.24 -8.95
N GLY A 701 -9.89 21.42 -9.36
CA GLY A 701 -10.32 21.70 -10.74
C GLY A 701 -9.99 20.70 -11.85
N TYR A 702 -9.57 19.49 -11.55
CA TYR A 702 -9.14 18.49 -12.54
C TYR A 702 -10.28 17.86 -13.36
N GLY A 703 -11.12 18.66 -14.00
CA GLY A 703 -12.21 18.17 -14.84
C GLY A 703 -13.43 17.69 -14.05
N PHE A 704 -13.49 17.92 -12.77
CA PHE A 704 -14.68 17.73 -11.97
C PHE A 704 -15.68 18.85 -12.27
N THR A 705 -16.84 18.48 -12.80
CA THR A 705 -17.94 19.43 -13.00
C THR A 705 -18.56 19.74 -11.65
N SER A 706 -18.20 20.86 -11.11
CA SER A 706 -18.79 21.53 -9.91
C SER A 706 -18.74 20.75 -8.60
N PHE A 707 -17.85 21.19 -7.74
CA PHE A 707 -18.08 21.21 -6.31
C PHE A 707 -18.72 22.55 -5.95
N ASN A 708 -20.03 22.64 -5.98
CA ASN A 708 -20.80 23.72 -5.36
C ASN A 708 -21.28 23.28 -3.99
#